data_4cb8192fb7b32cb230a9cd1177ee628b
#
_entry.id   4cb8192fb7b32cb230a9cd1177ee628b
#
_cell.length_a   1.000
_cell.length_b   1.000
_cell.length_c   1.000
_cell.angle_alpha   90.00
_cell.angle_beta   90.00
_cell.angle_gamma   90.00
#
_symmetry.space_group_name_H-M   'P 1'
#
loop_
_entity.id
_entity.type
_entity.pdbx_description
1 polymer ?
#
loop_
_entity_poly.entity_id
_entity_poly.type
_entity_poly.pdbx_seq_one_letter_code
_entity_poly.pdbx_strand_id
1 'polypeptide(L)'
;MSHIDDLRAALADPPIEYRPEQRWWLAEGLHTDDTLRHEIDRAHRLGFGGMEFLAMPEESIDESRYGWGSEEWTHDSRTIVSETTARGMSFSFTSGTNWSNANLPTITPDDDAAAQELDVVYEDVSGSRDGALPRTELDAAYDGPDLVFERIPGKTQRFVAVVAAAVTRGVTGGEAADEGRAGGGDGPDGATPVIDVASLTDLTGLVTGEGEERALTWSAPDERAWRLFVFWQHGTGQIARPSASVNYTINYLERDGVDALTAYWRDVVLTDDLRANIAANPRAQMYMDSLELNLSGQAGMFWGRSVAEEFRARRGYDITPWLPLLVRRTPMMAVSTRYRYEGDAAHGVEVAKVRHDYVETLTDLYIDNMLLPFKEFLNDNGIALRAEISYGLPFELTRPGVAVDGIETESLEFGSQIDAYRLLAGPAHLLGRQYSSETGATTRNHMLDHRFYDQIIATQLAAGITKTVLHGWSSPRGAEGTTEWPGHEGMLPMFSERFDTRQPAAEFYPLWTRAVGRLQYVLRRGRPRIDVGILRTAHFTDNSSGMMFVDDEGRRTADEDKYGRDWMRARRNHWWRDLGMQDAGWTYEFFDPSYLLRPEAVLADGVLAPDGPGYQALIVYQEALGADAAARLVELAREGLRVLIVNGASELKRLETGEYTEHERAASRTPGLDGRDAELAAAMAELRALDAVAEIDDQAGTLDALRALGVTGYHEFAAPNENVLTYERRDGDLTHVYVYHFLYETGRETTVELRIPGIGAAHRLDHWGGRLHEAASRSDGGTSVVPVTLRPGEVAIITLDRSGAPAEAGAPDGAGSGDAGAAAPPS
;
A
#
# COMPACT_ATOMS: atom_id res chain seq x y z
N MET A 1 10.69 -13.50 -36.09
CA MET A 1 10.48 -12.05 -36.27
C MET A 1 11.44 -11.36 -35.35
N SER A 2 11.89 -10.14 -35.63
CA SER A 2 12.66 -9.39 -34.67
C SER A 2 11.75 -8.90 -33.53
N HIS A 3 12.29 -8.62 -32.32
CA HIS A 3 11.49 -8.10 -31.19
C HIS A 3 10.71 -6.83 -31.59
N ILE A 4 11.26 -5.99 -32.47
CA ILE A 4 10.59 -4.76 -32.94
C ILE A 4 9.40 -5.07 -33.87
N ASP A 5 9.44 -6.16 -34.64
CA ASP A 5 8.34 -6.55 -35.54
C ASP A 5 7.18 -7.14 -34.72
N ASP A 6 7.48 -7.94 -33.67
CA ASP A 6 6.50 -8.46 -32.74
C ASP A 6 5.79 -7.31 -31.99
N LEU A 7 6.57 -6.33 -31.56
CA LEU A 7 6.05 -5.12 -30.94
C LEU A 7 5.09 -4.38 -31.89
N ARG A 8 5.51 -4.13 -33.15
CA ARG A 8 4.68 -3.45 -34.14
C ARG A 8 3.36 -4.17 -34.41
N ALA A 9 3.37 -5.50 -34.47
CA ALA A 9 2.17 -6.29 -34.70
C ALA A 9 1.17 -6.13 -33.54
N ALA A 10 1.61 -6.22 -32.31
CA ALA A 10 0.75 -6.10 -31.11
C ALA A 10 0.21 -4.66 -30.88
N LEU A 11 0.94 -3.64 -31.32
CA LEU A 11 0.50 -2.25 -31.15
C LEU A 11 -0.72 -1.89 -31.98
N ALA A 12 -1.01 -2.59 -33.07
CA ALA A 12 -2.19 -2.34 -33.89
C ALA A 12 -3.48 -2.59 -33.08
N ASP A 13 -3.52 -3.71 -32.35
CA ASP A 13 -4.62 -4.05 -31.44
C ASP A 13 -4.02 -4.78 -30.22
N PRO A 14 -3.77 -4.07 -29.11
CA PRO A 14 -3.14 -4.66 -27.94
C PRO A 14 -4.05 -5.76 -27.35
N PRO A 15 -3.48 -6.91 -26.93
CA PRO A 15 -4.26 -7.97 -26.30
C PRO A 15 -5.08 -7.45 -25.13
N ILE A 16 -6.25 -8.07 -24.93
CA ILE A 16 -7.24 -7.58 -23.94
C ILE A 16 -6.68 -7.55 -22.51
N GLU A 17 -5.75 -8.43 -22.19
CA GLU A 17 -5.07 -8.53 -20.89
C GLU A 17 -4.20 -7.33 -20.51
N TYR A 18 -3.88 -6.47 -21.49
CA TYR A 18 -3.13 -5.24 -21.27
C TYR A 18 -4.03 -4.01 -21.22
N ARG A 19 -5.33 -4.18 -21.37
CA ARG A 19 -6.29 -3.07 -21.32
C ARG A 19 -6.73 -2.81 -19.89
N PRO A 20 -7.18 -1.58 -19.55
CA PRO A 20 -7.66 -1.26 -18.21
C PRO A 20 -8.83 -2.16 -17.82
N GLU A 21 -8.90 -2.53 -16.57
CA GLU A 21 -10.01 -3.27 -15.96
C GLU A 21 -10.93 -2.30 -15.22
N GLN A 22 -12.11 -2.79 -14.81
CA GLN A 22 -13.12 -1.99 -14.12
C GLN A 22 -13.49 -2.63 -12.78
N ARG A 23 -13.55 -1.84 -11.73
CA ARG A 23 -14.32 -2.16 -10.54
C ARG A 23 -15.79 -1.99 -10.84
N TRP A 24 -16.60 -2.97 -10.51
CA TRP A 24 -18.00 -3.04 -10.91
C TRP A 24 -18.90 -3.22 -9.69
N TRP A 25 -19.69 -2.20 -9.39
CA TRP A 25 -20.66 -2.20 -8.30
C TRP A 25 -21.95 -2.85 -8.73
N LEU A 26 -22.33 -3.89 -8.00
CA LEU A 26 -23.55 -4.67 -8.21
C LEU A 26 -24.44 -4.55 -6.99
N ALA A 27 -25.70 -4.13 -7.16
CA ALA A 27 -26.68 -4.23 -6.11
C ALA A 27 -27.05 -5.71 -5.90
N GLU A 28 -26.79 -6.26 -4.71
CA GLU A 28 -27.07 -7.67 -4.41
C GLU A 28 -28.53 -8.01 -4.72
N GLY A 29 -28.75 -9.09 -5.48
CA GLY A 29 -30.08 -9.62 -5.78
C GLY A 29 -30.96 -8.81 -6.72
N LEU A 30 -30.47 -7.71 -7.29
CA LEU A 30 -31.20 -6.90 -8.25
C LEU A 30 -30.78 -7.15 -9.71
N HIS A 31 -30.25 -8.34 -10.01
CA HIS A 31 -29.78 -8.70 -11.34
C HIS A 31 -30.58 -9.85 -11.92
N THR A 32 -30.55 -9.93 -13.23
CA THR A 32 -30.90 -11.14 -13.99
C THR A 32 -29.67 -11.53 -14.80
N ASP A 33 -29.59 -12.78 -15.21
CA ASP A 33 -28.58 -13.25 -16.17
C ASP A 33 -28.47 -12.32 -17.39
N ASP A 34 -29.57 -11.81 -17.89
CA ASP A 34 -29.60 -10.95 -19.06
C ASP A 34 -28.97 -9.57 -18.76
N THR A 35 -29.20 -9.02 -17.55
CA THR A 35 -28.55 -7.74 -17.15
C THR A 35 -27.05 -7.95 -16.94
N LEU A 36 -26.63 -9.02 -16.28
CA LEU A 36 -25.20 -9.33 -16.10
C LEU A 36 -24.48 -9.54 -17.43
N ARG A 37 -25.04 -10.35 -18.33
CA ARG A 37 -24.50 -10.56 -19.68
C ARG A 37 -24.42 -9.27 -20.48
N HIS A 38 -25.45 -8.43 -20.38
CA HIS A 38 -25.48 -7.15 -21.06
C HIS A 38 -24.34 -6.23 -20.61
N GLU A 39 -24.13 -6.09 -19.30
CA GLU A 39 -23.09 -5.22 -18.73
C GLU A 39 -21.67 -5.71 -19.11
N ILE A 40 -21.41 -7.01 -18.98
CA ILE A 40 -20.13 -7.60 -19.38
C ILE A 40 -19.87 -7.43 -20.88
N ASP A 41 -20.90 -7.66 -21.73
CA ASP A 41 -20.79 -7.45 -23.16
C ASP A 41 -20.49 -5.98 -23.50
N ARG A 42 -21.12 -5.04 -22.79
CA ARG A 42 -20.88 -3.60 -22.95
C ARG A 42 -19.45 -3.22 -22.56
N ALA A 43 -18.99 -3.65 -21.38
CA ALA A 43 -17.62 -3.40 -20.93
C ALA A 43 -16.60 -3.96 -21.93
N HIS A 44 -16.80 -5.18 -22.39
CA HIS A 44 -15.94 -5.81 -23.41
C HIS A 44 -15.90 -5.03 -24.74
N ARG A 45 -17.07 -4.62 -25.27
CA ARG A 45 -17.14 -3.82 -26.49
C ARG A 45 -16.50 -2.45 -26.36
N LEU A 46 -16.53 -1.87 -25.18
CA LEU A 46 -15.84 -0.62 -24.87
C LEU A 46 -14.35 -0.82 -24.63
N GLY A 47 -13.87 -2.07 -24.66
CA GLY A 47 -12.46 -2.44 -24.67
C GLY A 47 -11.84 -2.62 -23.29
N PHE A 48 -12.64 -2.83 -22.25
CA PHE A 48 -12.10 -3.14 -20.92
C PHE A 48 -11.62 -4.58 -20.81
N GLY A 49 -10.54 -4.81 -20.08
CA GLY A 49 -9.83 -6.07 -19.98
C GLY A 49 -10.36 -7.03 -18.92
N GLY A 50 -11.15 -6.53 -17.97
CA GLY A 50 -11.67 -7.33 -16.87
C GLY A 50 -12.69 -6.59 -16.04
N MET A 51 -13.38 -7.34 -15.16
CA MET A 51 -14.39 -6.85 -14.23
C MET A 51 -14.04 -7.35 -12.83
N GLU A 52 -13.91 -6.42 -11.89
CA GLU A 52 -13.80 -6.70 -10.48
C GLU A 52 -15.15 -6.42 -9.85
N PHE A 53 -15.89 -7.47 -9.53
CA PHE A 53 -17.26 -7.30 -9.09
C PHE A 53 -17.38 -7.43 -7.57
N LEU A 54 -18.21 -6.58 -7.02
CA LEU A 54 -18.52 -6.58 -5.60
C LEU A 54 -19.99 -6.24 -5.40
N ALA A 55 -20.54 -6.77 -4.34
CA ALA A 55 -21.92 -6.57 -3.97
C ALA A 55 -22.10 -5.23 -3.25
N MET A 56 -23.25 -4.61 -3.48
CA MET A 56 -23.68 -3.38 -2.82
C MET A 56 -25.01 -3.60 -2.11
N PRO A 57 -25.29 -2.96 -0.97
CA PRO A 57 -26.53 -3.14 -0.27
C PRO A 57 -27.68 -2.49 -1.03
N GLU A 58 -28.84 -3.11 -0.89
CA GLU A 58 -30.12 -2.52 -1.27
C GLU A 58 -31.10 -2.75 -0.12
N GLU A 59 -31.69 -1.70 0.42
CA GLU A 59 -32.52 -1.75 1.64
C GLU A 59 -33.74 -2.70 1.56
N SER A 60 -34.19 -3.01 0.35
CA SER A 60 -35.36 -3.86 0.10
C SER A 60 -35.03 -5.34 -0.10
N ILE A 61 -33.79 -5.74 0.02
CA ILE A 61 -33.35 -7.11 -0.30
C ILE A 61 -33.63 -8.08 0.86
N ASP A 62 -34.12 -9.25 0.48
CA ASP A 62 -34.22 -10.40 1.36
C ASP A 62 -32.85 -11.07 1.51
N GLU A 63 -32.18 -10.81 2.64
CA GLU A 63 -30.85 -11.38 2.95
C GLU A 63 -30.81 -12.91 2.86
N SER A 64 -31.89 -13.59 3.20
CA SER A 64 -31.95 -15.05 3.18
C SER A 64 -31.85 -15.60 1.76
N ARG A 65 -32.20 -14.79 0.76
CA ARG A 65 -32.16 -15.15 -0.65
C ARG A 65 -30.92 -14.62 -1.36
N TYR A 66 -30.52 -13.41 -1.06
CA TYR A 66 -29.51 -12.69 -1.84
C TYR A 66 -28.23 -12.39 -1.07
N GLY A 67 -28.15 -12.73 0.21
CA GLY A 67 -26.97 -12.52 1.02
C GLY A 67 -25.76 -13.30 0.52
N TRP A 68 -24.61 -12.92 0.97
CA TRP A 68 -23.34 -13.51 0.56
C TRP A 68 -23.30 -15.03 0.80
N GLY A 69 -22.91 -15.77 -0.25
CA GLY A 69 -22.89 -17.23 -0.23
C GLY A 69 -24.25 -17.89 -0.40
N SER A 70 -25.33 -17.14 -0.63
CA SER A 70 -26.64 -17.68 -1.00
C SER A 70 -26.59 -18.37 -2.38
N GLU A 71 -27.64 -19.12 -2.71
CA GLU A 71 -27.74 -19.77 -4.02
C GLU A 71 -27.79 -18.77 -5.17
N GLU A 72 -28.49 -17.63 -4.99
CA GLU A 72 -28.56 -16.57 -5.99
C GLU A 72 -27.20 -15.87 -6.15
N TRP A 73 -26.54 -15.51 -5.04
CA TRP A 73 -25.21 -14.90 -5.10
C TRP A 73 -24.20 -15.80 -5.84
N THR A 74 -24.24 -17.10 -5.55
CA THR A 74 -23.36 -18.07 -6.22
C THR A 74 -23.73 -18.24 -7.70
N HIS A 75 -25.01 -18.17 -8.05
CA HIS A 75 -25.49 -18.20 -9.42
C HIS A 75 -24.99 -16.99 -10.21
N ASP A 76 -25.12 -15.77 -9.68
CA ASP A 76 -24.65 -14.56 -10.31
C ASP A 76 -23.12 -14.60 -10.51
N SER A 77 -22.38 -15.04 -9.51
CA SER A 77 -20.93 -15.25 -9.59
C SER A 77 -20.56 -16.22 -10.72
N ARG A 78 -21.25 -17.34 -10.86
CA ARG A 78 -21.03 -18.30 -11.98
C ARG A 78 -21.29 -17.65 -13.34
N THR A 79 -22.36 -16.87 -13.46
CA THR A 79 -22.71 -16.15 -14.69
C THR A 79 -21.61 -15.15 -15.04
N ILE A 80 -21.16 -14.33 -14.08
CA ILE A 80 -20.09 -13.35 -14.29
C ILE A 80 -18.80 -14.02 -14.73
N VAL A 81 -18.36 -15.06 -14.00
CA VAL A 81 -17.11 -15.77 -14.29
C VAL A 81 -17.17 -16.45 -15.68
N SER A 82 -18.30 -17.06 -16.03
CA SER A 82 -18.48 -17.70 -17.32
C SER A 82 -18.46 -16.69 -18.48
N GLU A 83 -19.17 -15.57 -18.33
CA GLU A 83 -19.31 -14.57 -19.40
C GLU A 83 -18.03 -13.74 -19.60
N THR A 84 -17.30 -13.43 -18.55
CA THR A 84 -15.98 -12.78 -18.65
C THR A 84 -14.97 -13.73 -19.30
N THR A 85 -14.93 -14.99 -18.89
CA THR A 85 -14.04 -16.01 -19.45
C THR A 85 -14.31 -16.23 -20.95
N ALA A 86 -15.58 -16.32 -21.35
CA ALA A 86 -15.95 -16.50 -22.77
C ALA A 86 -15.46 -15.36 -23.67
N ARG A 87 -15.23 -14.17 -23.11
CA ARG A 87 -14.74 -12.98 -23.83
C ARG A 87 -13.24 -12.75 -23.65
N GLY A 88 -12.53 -13.66 -22.98
CA GLY A 88 -11.11 -13.52 -22.66
C GLY A 88 -10.81 -12.39 -21.69
N MET A 89 -11.78 -11.93 -20.92
CA MET A 89 -11.62 -10.93 -19.87
C MET A 89 -11.15 -11.59 -18.57
N SER A 90 -10.44 -10.87 -17.73
CA SER A 90 -10.22 -11.24 -16.33
C SER A 90 -11.47 -11.01 -15.50
N PHE A 91 -11.51 -11.62 -14.33
CA PHE A 91 -12.43 -11.25 -13.26
C PHE A 91 -11.72 -11.25 -11.92
N SER A 92 -12.23 -10.47 -11.00
CA SER A 92 -11.77 -10.46 -9.61
C SER A 92 -12.96 -10.58 -8.66
N PHE A 93 -12.84 -11.48 -7.68
CA PHE A 93 -13.68 -11.45 -6.49
C PHE A 93 -13.13 -10.45 -5.49
N THR A 94 -13.93 -10.05 -4.52
CA THR A 94 -13.47 -9.44 -3.26
C THR A 94 -13.41 -10.48 -2.15
N SER A 95 -12.60 -10.24 -1.12
CA SER A 95 -12.38 -11.22 -0.05
C SER A 95 -13.60 -11.49 0.82
N GLY A 96 -14.57 -10.58 0.82
CA GLY A 96 -15.90 -10.71 1.44
C GLY A 96 -17.02 -10.34 0.47
N THR A 97 -18.07 -9.70 0.95
CA THR A 97 -19.17 -9.22 0.11
C THR A 97 -18.88 -7.87 -0.54
N ASN A 98 -17.95 -7.12 0.01
CA ASN A 98 -17.58 -5.79 -0.45
C ASN A 98 -16.05 -5.67 -0.59
N TRP A 99 -15.59 -4.46 -0.82
CA TRP A 99 -14.15 -4.20 -1.02
C TRP A 99 -13.37 -4.10 0.28
N SER A 100 -13.94 -3.53 1.34
CA SER A 100 -13.20 -2.95 2.46
C SER A 100 -12.44 -3.95 3.34
N ASN A 101 -12.92 -5.18 3.46
CA ASN A 101 -12.22 -6.20 4.27
C ASN A 101 -12.80 -7.60 4.06
N ALA A 102 -12.05 -8.60 4.51
CA ALA A 102 -12.55 -9.97 4.62
C ALA A 102 -13.55 -10.06 5.77
N ASN A 103 -14.73 -10.61 5.49
CA ASN A 103 -15.84 -10.68 6.44
C ASN A 103 -16.65 -11.96 6.30
N LEU A 104 -17.40 -12.32 7.32
CA LEU A 104 -18.18 -13.56 7.38
C LEU A 104 -19.53 -13.38 8.06
N PRO A 105 -20.61 -14.03 7.54
CA PRO A 105 -21.91 -14.09 8.21
C PRO A 105 -21.94 -15.13 9.32
N THR A 106 -20.93 -15.97 9.46
CA THR A 106 -20.90 -17.14 10.33
C THR A 106 -20.16 -16.94 11.65
N ILE A 107 -19.59 -15.78 11.87
CA ILE A 107 -18.90 -15.39 13.10
C ILE A 107 -19.67 -14.26 13.80
N THR A 108 -19.33 -14.02 15.07
CA THR A 108 -19.83 -12.91 15.88
C THR A 108 -18.67 -12.18 16.54
N PRO A 109 -18.85 -10.97 17.06
CA PRO A 109 -17.75 -10.24 17.72
C PRO A 109 -17.18 -10.95 18.96
N ASP A 110 -17.92 -11.91 19.53
CA ASP A 110 -17.47 -12.68 20.69
C ASP A 110 -16.57 -13.88 20.31
N ASP A 111 -16.41 -14.14 18.99
CA ASP A 111 -15.54 -15.20 18.49
C ASP A 111 -14.09 -14.69 18.30
N ASP A 112 -13.10 -15.51 18.63
CA ASP A 112 -11.67 -15.17 18.38
C ASP A 112 -11.35 -15.01 16.88
N ALA A 113 -12.18 -15.59 15.99
CA ALA A 113 -12.10 -15.43 14.54
C ALA A 113 -12.54 -14.05 14.03
N ALA A 114 -13.33 -13.29 14.81
CA ALA A 114 -13.72 -11.93 14.48
C ALA A 114 -12.65 -10.91 14.89
N ALA A 115 -12.62 -9.77 14.20
CA ALA A 115 -11.69 -8.69 14.51
C ALA A 115 -11.77 -8.26 15.98
N GLN A 116 -10.63 -8.25 16.65
CA GLN A 116 -10.49 -7.95 18.07
C GLN A 116 -9.64 -6.70 18.28
N GLU A 117 -9.91 -6.02 19.39
CA GLU A 117 -9.14 -4.88 19.85
C GLU A 117 -8.75 -5.00 21.32
N LEU A 118 -7.68 -4.33 21.70
CA LEU A 118 -7.34 -4.09 23.09
C LEU A 118 -7.85 -2.70 23.46
N ASP A 119 -8.73 -2.65 24.44
CA ASP A 119 -9.28 -1.41 24.98
C ASP A 119 -8.71 -1.11 26.37
N VAL A 120 -8.84 0.13 26.83
CA VAL A 120 -8.27 0.58 28.09
C VAL A 120 -9.25 1.41 28.91
N VAL A 121 -9.31 1.12 30.20
CA VAL A 121 -10.00 1.97 31.18
C VAL A 121 -8.98 2.54 32.16
N TYR A 122 -9.09 3.83 32.43
CA TYR A 122 -8.16 4.58 33.29
C TYR A 122 -8.71 4.77 34.69
N GLU A 123 -7.85 4.65 35.69
CA GLU A 123 -8.17 4.99 37.09
C GLU A 123 -6.97 5.73 37.72
N ASP A 124 -7.22 6.98 38.13
CA ASP A 124 -6.18 7.75 38.84
C ASP A 124 -6.18 7.36 40.34
N VAL A 125 -4.99 7.06 40.85
CA VAL A 125 -4.82 6.56 42.22
C VAL A 125 -3.96 7.53 43.03
N SER A 126 -4.52 7.96 44.16
CA SER A 126 -3.77 8.69 45.18
C SER A 126 -3.71 7.85 46.45
N GLY A 127 -2.54 7.35 46.80
CA GLY A 127 -2.34 6.50 47.98
C GLY A 127 -2.64 5.02 47.70
N SER A 128 -3.74 4.47 48.15
CA SER A 128 -4.08 3.04 48.00
C SER A 128 -5.41 2.85 47.33
N ARG A 129 -5.49 1.76 46.62
CA ARG A 129 -6.69 1.24 45.95
C ARG A 129 -7.03 -0.17 46.43
N ASP A 130 -8.33 -0.42 46.66
CA ASP A 130 -8.87 -1.75 46.98
C ASP A 130 -10.27 -1.88 46.40
N GLY A 131 -10.50 -2.83 45.51
CA GLY A 131 -11.82 -3.07 44.92
C GLY A 131 -11.83 -3.66 43.51
N ALA A 132 -13.03 -3.74 42.95
CA ALA A 132 -13.25 -4.30 41.61
C ALA A 132 -12.54 -3.48 40.52
N LEU A 133 -12.04 -4.14 39.50
CA LEU A 133 -11.45 -3.49 38.33
C LEU A 133 -12.54 -2.82 37.48
N PRO A 134 -12.31 -1.60 36.98
CA PRO A 134 -13.21 -0.99 36.01
C PRO A 134 -13.19 -1.81 34.69
N ARG A 135 -14.33 -1.79 34.00
CA ARG A 135 -14.51 -2.53 32.73
C ARG A 135 -14.90 -1.58 31.61
N THR A 136 -14.61 -1.98 30.39
CA THR A 136 -15.02 -1.27 29.18
C THR A 136 -16.54 -1.36 29.01
N GLU A 137 -17.15 -0.28 28.54
CA GLU A 137 -18.54 -0.21 28.12
C GLU A 137 -18.66 -0.64 26.65
N LEU A 138 -19.05 -1.89 26.42
CA LEU A 138 -19.16 -2.47 25.07
C LEU A 138 -20.23 -1.79 24.20
N ASP A 139 -21.32 -1.33 24.84
CA ASP A 139 -22.46 -0.70 24.17
C ASP A 139 -22.27 0.82 23.96
N ALA A 140 -21.11 1.37 24.29
CA ALA A 140 -20.85 2.78 24.08
C ALA A 140 -21.09 3.13 22.59
N ALA A 141 -21.92 4.15 22.35
CA ALA A 141 -22.21 4.58 21.00
C ALA A 141 -20.89 5.04 20.34
N TYR A 142 -20.63 4.54 19.15
CA TYR A 142 -19.55 5.06 18.34
C TYR A 142 -19.85 6.52 18.01
N ASP A 143 -19.04 7.44 18.50
CA ASP A 143 -19.18 8.89 18.31
C ASP A 143 -18.13 9.41 17.30
N GLY A 144 -17.66 8.53 16.41
CA GLY A 144 -16.73 8.89 15.35
C GLY A 144 -17.42 9.60 14.18
N PRO A 145 -16.65 10.11 13.20
CA PRO A 145 -17.22 10.72 12.02
C PRO A 145 -18.08 9.70 11.25
N ASP A 146 -19.17 10.19 10.63
CA ASP A 146 -20.12 9.42 9.82
C ASP A 146 -19.44 8.76 8.61
N LEU A 147 -18.56 7.83 8.84
CA LEU A 147 -18.02 6.99 7.79
C LEU A 147 -18.76 5.67 7.75
N VAL A 148 -18.70 5.08 6.59
CA VAL A 148 -19.23 3.84 6.04
C VAL A 148 -19.22 2.63 7.02
N PHE A 149 -18.78 2.80 8.28
CA PHE A 149 -18.53 1.73 9.21
C PHE A 149 -19.61 1.71 10.29
N GLU A 150 -20.39 0.67 10.23
CA GLU A 150 -21.29 0.31 11.33
C GLU A 150 -20.65 -0.76 12.20
N ARG A 151 -21.08 -0.82 13.47
CA ARG A 151 -20.68 -1.88 14.40
C ARG A 151 -21.86 -2.46 15.12
N ILE A 152 -21.77 -3.73 15.41
CA ILE A 152 -22.62 -4.42 16.35
C ILE A 152 -21.72 -4.97 17.45
N PRO A 153 -21.70 -4.37 18.65
CA PRO A 153 -20.77 -4.74 19.70
C PRO A 153 -20.97 -6.19 20.18
N GLY A 154 -19.88 -6.82 20.58
CA GLY A 154 -19.90 -8.09 21.30
C GLY A 154 -20.51 -7.94 22.70
N LYS A 155 -20.71 -9.05 23.37
CA LYS A 155 -21.27 -9.11 24.74
C LYS A 155 -20.22 -9.49 25.79
N THR A 156 -19.05 -9.89 25.34
CA THR A 156 -17.98 -10.39 26.20
C THR A 156 -16.70 -9.58 26.07
N GLN A 157 -15.97 -9.51 27.16
CA GLN A 157 -14.64 -8.93 27.18
C GLN A 157 -13.70 -9.80 28.04
N ARG A 158 -12.46 -9.91 27.62
CA ARG A 158 -11.41 -10.69 28.27
C ARG A 158 -10.41 -9.76 28.95
N PHE A 159 -10.16 -9.98 30.23
CA PHE A 159 -9.11 -9.25 30.94
C PHE A 159 -7.74 -9.63 30.37
N VAL A 160 -6.88 -8.61 30.13
CA VAL A 160 -5.53 -8.78 29.60
C VAL A 160 -4.50 -8.34 30.62
N ALA A 161 -4.53 -7.10 31.08
CA ALA A 161 -3.50 -6.60 32.01
C ALA A 161 -3.96 -5.41 32.85
N VAL A 162 -3.25 -5.17 33.95
CA VAL A 162 -3.25 -3.90 34.67
C VAL A 162 -1.81 -3.39 34.76
N VAL A 163 -1.57 -2.18 34.29
CA VAL A 163 -0.26 -1.52 34.41
C VAL A 163 -0.43 -0.21 35.17
N ALA A 164 0.42 0.02 36.17
CA ALA A 164 0.51 1.29 36.86
C ALA A 164 1.65 2.15 36.27
N ALA A 165 1.43 3.44 36.15
CA ALA A 165 2.45 4.39 35.76
C ALA A 165 2.30 5.73 36.46
N ALA A 166 3.41 6.38 36.80
CA ALA A 166 3.40 7.76 37.21
C ALA A 166 3.31 8.66 35.98
N VAL A 167 2.26 9.51 35.94
CA VAL A 167 2.00 10.43 34.83
C VAL A 167 2.37 11.85 35.24
N THR A 168 3.30 12.46 34.52
CA THR A 168 3.75 13.82 34.75
C THR A 168 3.24 14.76 33.68
N ARG A 169 2.58 15.87 34.06
CA ARG A 169 1.96 16.91 33.20
C ARG A 169 0.64 16.50 32.48
N GLY A 170 -0.23 17.50 32.36
CA GLY A 170 -1.51 17.43 31.63
C GLY A 170 -2.70 16.98 32.46
N VAL A 171 -2.51 16.45 33.67
CA VAL A 171 -3.62 16.15 34.59
C VAL A 171 -3.98 17.38 35.38
N THR A 172 -4.67 18.32 34.80
CA THR A 172 -5.46 19.29 35.58
C THR A 172 -6.72 18.55 36.01
N GLY A 173 -6.88 18.40 37.33
CA GLY A 173 -8.02 17.71 37.90
C GLY A 173 -9.32 18.35 37.43
N GLY A 174 -10.13 17.61 36.74
CA GLY A 174 -11.44 18.02 36.31
C GLY A 174 -11.77 17.31 34.97
N GLU A 175 -12.57 16.25 35.07
CA GLU A 175 -13.30 15.64 33.98
C GLU A 175 -12.47 15.15 32.77
N ALA A 176 -11.95 13.94 32.89
CA ALA A 176 -11.49 13.11 31.76
C ALA A 176 -12.65 12.68 30.83
N ALA A 177 -13.70 13.47 30.77
CA ALA A 177 -14.99 13.03 30.18
C ALA A 177 -15.22 13.51 28.77
N ASP A 178 -14.27 14.23 28.12
CA ASP A 178 -14.56 14.74 26.76
C ASP A 178 -13.39 14.71 25.78
N GLU A 179 -12.34 13.92 26.03
CA GLU A 179 -11.21 13.77 25.10
C GLU A 179 -11.41 12.64 24.07
N GLY A 180 -12.58 12.03 24.03
CA GLY A 180 -12.96 10.96 23.11
C GLY A 180 -13.57 11.44 21.80
N ARG A 181 -13.80 12.73 21.60
CA ARG A 181 -14.38 13.25 20.36
C ARG A 181 -13.30 13.51 19.32
N ALA A 182 -13.51 12.96 18.16
CA ALA A 182 -12.80 13.36 16.95
C ALA A 182 -12.96 14.88 16.79
N GLY A 183 -11.85 15.63 16.95
CA GLY A 183 -11.82 17.08 16.93
C GLY A 183 -11.53 17.75 18.27
N GLY A 184 -11.31 16.99 19.34
CA GLY A 184 -10.78 17.52 20.59
C GLY A 184 -9.34 17.98 20.39
N GLY A 185 -9.16 19.29 20.24
CA GLY A 185 -7.84 19.93 20.29
C GLY A 185 -7.11 19.56 21.57
N ASP A 186 -5.81 19.63 21.56
CA ASP A 186 -4.97 19.60 22.75
C ASP A 186 -5.66 20.37 23.89
N GLY A 187 -5.61 19.85 25.12
CA GLY A 187 -6.13 20.58 26.30
C GLY A 187 -5.61 22.02 26.33
N PRO A 188 -6.11 22.90 27.19
CA PRO A 188 -5.86 24.34 27.10
C PRO A 188 -4.40 24.76 26.96
N ASP A 189 -3.44 23.85 27.13
CA ASP A 189 -2.01 24.04 26.92
C ASP A 189 -1.39 23.11 25.83
N GLY A 190 -2.18 22.29 25.10
CA GLY A 190 -1.73 21.47 23.97
C GLY A 190 -0.71 20.37 24.29
N ALA A 191 -0.41 20.09 25.56
CA ALA A 191 0.68 19.20 25.93
C ALA A 191 0.23 17.74 26.10
N THR A 192 0.86 16.82 25.36
CA THR A 192 0.70 15.38 25.55
C THR A 192 1.17 14.94 26.94
N PRO A 193 0.36 14.14 27.68
CA PRO A 193 0.78 13.63 28.99
C PRO A 193 2.03 12.75 28.85
N VAL A 194 2.93 12.84 29.83
CA VAL A 194 4.20 12.12 29.86
C VAL A 194 4.19 11.06 30.95
N ILE A 195 4.51 9.84 30.60
CA ILE A 195 4.74 8.71 31.52
C ILE A 195 6.22 8.70 31.92
N ASP A 196 6.49 8.62 33.23
CA ASP A 196 7.80 8.23 33.72
C ASP A 196 8.00 6.73 33.45
N VAL A 197 8.79 6.41 32.42
CA VAL A 197 8.99 5.05 31.94
C VAL A 197 9.54 4.13 33.04
N ALA A 198 10.41 4.63 33.89
CA ALA A 198 10.95 3.87 35.01
C ALA A 198 9.89 3.49 36.08
N SER A 199 8.72 4.10 36.04
CA SER A 199 7.60 3.81 36.95
C SER A 199 6.66 2.71 36.43
N LEU A 200 6.74 2.34 35.15
CA LEU A 200 5.89 1.31 34.58
C LEU A 200 5.96 0.02 35.41
N THR A 201 4.82 -0.41 35.92
CA THR A 201 4.73 -1.58 36.79
C THR A 201 3.56 -2.46 36.38
N ASP A 202 3.87 -3.68 35.96
CA ASP A 202 2.84 -4.70 35.68
C ASP A 202 2.26 -5.22 37.00
N LEU A 203 0.97 -4.98 37.21
CA LEU A 203 0.20 -5.41 38.37
C LEU A 203 -0.72 -6.60 38.06
N THR A 204 -0.67 -7.14 36.85
CA THR A 204 -1.58 -8.21 36.39
C THR A 204 -1.56 -9.42 37.32
N GLY A 205 -0.38 -9.79 37.84
CA GLY A 205 -0.23 -10.89 38.78
C GLY A 205 -0.82 -10.66 40.19
N LEU A 206 -1.20 -9.41 40.49
CA LEU A 206 -1.86 -9.07 41.78
C LEU A 206 -3.39 -9.09 41.69
N VAL A 207 -3.95 -9.24 40.50
CA VAL A 207 -5.40 -9.28 40.30
C VAL A 207 -5.94 -10.60 40.84
N THR A 208 -7.00 -10.50 41.63
CA THR A 208 -7.72 -11.64 42.22
C THR A 208 -9.14 -11.72 41.67
N GLY A 209 -9.78 -12.89 41.80
CA GLY A 209 -11.12 -13.13 41.28
C GLY A 209 -11.15 -13.43 39.79
N GLU A 210 -12.33 -13.75 39.28
CA GLU A 210 -12.58 -14.07 37.87
C GLU A 210 -13.78 -13.27 37.33
N GLY A 211 -13.86 -13.12 36.02
CA GLY A 211 -14.97 -12.45 35.37
C GLY A 211 -15.20 -11.03 35.91
N GLU A 212 -16.42 -10.75 36.40
CA GLU A 212 -16.81 -9.45 36.96
C GLU A 212 -16.30 -9.21 38.38
N GLU A 213 -15.88 -10.26 39.09
CA GLU A 213 -15.36 -10.19 40.46
C GLU A 213 -13.84 -9.91 40.51
N ARG A 214 -13.22 -9.62 39.37
CA ARG A 214 -11.80 -9.25 39.36
C ARG A 214 -11.55 -7.99 40.16
N ALA A 215 -10.62 -8.09 41.10
CA ALA A 215 -10.27 -7.01 42.01
C ALA A 215 -8.76 -6.85 42.13
N LEU A 216 -8.33 -5.66 42.43
CA LEU A 216 -6.94 -5.31 42.70
C LEU A 216 -6.84 -4.56 44.02
N THR A 217 -5.91 -4.99 44.88
CA THR A 217 -5.45 -4.23 46.02
C THR A 217 -4.03 -3.78 45.74
N TRP A 218 -3.81 -2.46 45.74
CA TRP A 218 -2.50 -1.90 45.45
C TRP A 218 -2.33 -0.53 46.11
N SER A 219 -1.09 -0.22 46.48
CA SER A 219 -0.73 1.08 47.03
C SER A 219 0.35 1.73 46.17
N ALA A 220 0.15 3.00 45.83
CA ALA A 220 1.14 3.79 45.13
C ALA A 220 2.45 3.84 45.94
N PRO A 221 3.61 3.64 45.33
CA PRO A 221 4.88 3.58 46.04
C PRO A 221 5.35 4.94 46.57
N ASP A 222 4.79 6.04 46.06
CA ASP A 222 5.12 7.41 46.41
C ASP A 222 3.94 8.37 46.15
N GLU A 223 4.15 9.69 46.39
CA GLU A 223 3.13 10.72 46.27
C GLU A 223 2.97 11.30 44.83
N ARG A 224 3.61 10.70 43.81
CA ARG A 224 3.39 11.11 42.41
C ARG A 224 1.96 10.83 41.98
N ALA A 225 1.52 11.50 40.91
CA ALA A 225 0.23 11.17 40.30
C ALA A 225 0.36 9.79 39.57
N TRP A 226 -0.32 8.81 40.11
CA TRP A 226 -0.34 7.47 39.55
C TRP A 226 -1.63 7.21 38.79
N ARG A 227 -1.52 6.52 37.65
CA ARG A 227 -2.64 6.06 36.85
C ARG A 227 -2.53 4.56 36.65
N LEU A 228 -3.65 3.87 36.84
CA LEU A 228 -3.82 2.49 36.43
C LEU A 228 -4.42 2.46 35.03
N PHE A 229 -3.86 1.61 34.21
CA PHE A 229 -4.31 1.28 32.86
C PHE A 229 -4.82 -0.15 32.90
N VAL A 230 -6.13 -0.33 32.79
CA VAL A 230 -6.78 -1.66 32.86
C VAL A 230 -7.17 -2.04 31.46
N PHE A 231 -6.52 -3.05 30.91
CA PHE A 231 -6.68 -3.47 29.53
C PHE A 231 -7.64 -4.65 29.40
N TRP A 232 -8.58 -4.50 28.47
CA TRP A 232 -9.56 -5.52 28.13
C TRP A 232 -9.54 -5.79 26.63
N GLN A 233 -9.59 -7.08 26.24
CA GLN A 233 -9.79 -7.48 24.85
C GLN A 233 -11.26 -7.72 24.61
N HIS A 234 -11.77 -7.24 23.48
CA HIS A 234 -13.11 -7.55 22.97
C HIS A 234 -13.17 -7.43 21.45
N GLY A 235 -14.25 -7.93 20.85
CA GLY A 235 -14.49 -7.78 19.43
C GLY A 235 -14.75 -6.32 19.05
N THR A 236 -14.21 -5.87 17.93
CA THR A 236 -14.47 -4.53 17.39
C THR A 236 -15.94 -4.34 17.02
N GLY A 237 -16.62 -5.44 16.70
CA GLY A 237 -18.00 -5.44 16.25
C GLY A 237 -18.19 -4.84 14.86
N GLN A 238 -17.12 -4.53 14.15
CA GLN A 238 -17.19 -3.99 12.80
C GLN A 238 -17.93 -4.94 11.87
N ILE A 239 -18.93 -4.40 11.16
CA ILE A 239 -19.66 -5.11 10.11
C ILE A 239 -19.25 -4.56 8.75
N ALA A 240 -19.23 -5.43 7.76
CA ALA A 240 -18.95 -5.05 6.40
C ALA A 240 -20.11 -4.23 5.82
N ARG A 241 -19.76 -3.08 5.25
CA ARG A 241 -20.67 -2.22 4.49
C ARG A 241 -19.97 -1.75 3.21
N PRO A 242 -20.66 -1.58 2.13
CA PRO A 242 -22.07 -1.94 1.89
C PRO A 242 -22.26 -3.46 1.74
N SER A 243 -23.31 -4.00 2.32
CA SER A 243 -23.71 -5.42 2.19
C SER A 243 -25.17 -5.61 2.55
N ALA A 244 -25.88 -6.50 1.87
CA ALA A 244 -27.27 -6.83 2.19
C ALA A 244 -27.39 -7.63 3.50
N SER A 245 -26.34 -8.37 3.88
CA SER A 245 -26.29 -9.20 5.07
C SER A 245 -25.35 -8.64 6.14
N VAL A 246 -25.57 -9.03 7.39
CA VAL A 246 -24.66 -8.70 8.48
C VAL A 246 -23.47 -9.65 8.43
N ASN A 247 -22.30 -9.11 8.06
CA ASN A 247 -21.05 -9.85 7.97
C ASN A 247 -20.01 -9.17 8.84
N TYR A 248 -19.40 -9.94 9.74
CA TYR A 248 -18.39 -9.40 10.65
C TYR A 248 -17.01 -9.57 10.06
N THR A 249 -16.19 -8.54 10.24
CA THR A 249 -14.78 -8.56 9.85
C THR A 249 -14.01 -9.61 10.62
N ILE A 250 -13.17 -10.39 9.93
CA ILE A 250 -12.34 -11.42 10.55
C ILE A 250 -11.13 -10.81 11.28
N ASN A 251 -10.53 -11.58 12.18
CA ASN A 251 -9.26 -11.20 12.81
C ASN A 251 -8.07 -11.50 11.88
N TYR A 252 -7.39 -10.46 11.43
CA TYR A 252 -6.24 -10.57 10.52
C TYR A 252 -4.95 -10.97 11.25
N LEU A 253 -4.93 -10.93 12.57
CA LEU A 253 -3.77 -11.27 13.37
C LEU A 253 -3.79 -12.71 13.89
N GLU A 254 -4.95 -13.36 13.85
CA GLU A 254 -5.15 -14.71 14.36
C GLU A 254 -5.45 -15.69 13.24
N ARG A 255 -4.86 -16.87 13.32
CA ARG A 255 -5.10 -17.94 12.35
C ARG A 255 -6.56 -18.36 12.27
N ASP A 256 -7.30 -18.28 13.38
CA ASP A 256 -8.72 -18.60 13.45
C ASP A 256 -9.56 -17.77 12.46
N GLY A 257 -9.17 -16.51 12.20
CA GLY A 257 -9.85 -15.62 11.25
C GLY A 257 -9.75 -16.13 9.81
N VAL A 258 -8.53 -16.40 9.33
CA VAL A 258 -8.33 -16.89 7.95
C VAL A 258 -8.83 -18.33 7.77
N ASP A 259 -8.73 -19.16 8.79
CA ASP A 259 -9.24 -20.54 8.73
C ASP A 259 -10.78 -20.55 8.60
N ALA A 260 -11.48 -19.65 9.32
CA ALA A 260 -12.92 -19.44 9.14
C ALA A 260 -13.26 -18.93 7.72
N LEU A 261 -12.50 -17.95 7.22
CA LEU A 261 -12.69 -17.39 5.88
C LEU A 261 -12.50 -18.45 4.78
N THR A 262 -11.41 -19.18 4.83
CA THR A 262 -11.10 -20.21 3.82
C THR A 262 -12.07 -21.39 3.89
N ALA A 263 -12.55 -21.74 5.10
CA ALA A 263 -13.59 -22.73 5.26
C ALA A 263 -14.91 -22.28 4.61
N TYR A 264 -15.31 -21.04 4.81
CA TYR A 264 -16.51 -20.49 4.19
C TYR A 264 -16.43 -20.46 2.66
N TRP A 265 -15.30 -19.97 2.12
CA TRP A 265 -15.04 -20.00 0.68
C TRP A 265 -15.10 -21.42 0.14
N ARG A 266 -14.45 -22.39 0.79
CA ARG A 266 -14.38 -23.79 0.35
C ARG A 266 -15.73 -24.49 0.37
N ASP A 267 -16.49 -24.29 1.44
CA ASP A 267 -17.66 -25.13 1.75
C ASP A 267 -18.98 -24.48 1.29
N VAL A 268 -19.01 -23.15 1.10
CA VAL A 268 -20.22 -22.40 0.73
C VAL A 268 -20.08 -21.76 -0.66
N VAL A 269 -19.00 -21.01 -0.90
CA VAL A 269 -18.90 -20.15 -2.09
C VAL A 269 -18.42 -20.93 -3.32
N LEU A 270 -17.35 -21.69 -3.19
CA LEU A 270 -16.70 -22.40 -4.29
C LEU A 270 -17.41 -23.71 -4.60
N THR A 271 -18.56 -23.64 -5.25
CA THR A 271 -19.27 -24.82 -5.79
C THR A 271 -18.45 -25.49 -6.89
N ASP A 272 -18.73 -26.76 -7.20
CA ASP A 272 -18.04 -27.51 -8.24
C ASP A 272 -18.10 -26.81 -9.62
N ASP A 273 -19.25 -26.25 -9.97
CA ASP A 273 -19.46 -25.53 -11.22
C ASP A 273 -18.65 -24.23 -11.24
N LEU A 274 -18.61 -23.47 -10.13
CA LEU A 274 -17.83 -22.25 -10.03
C LEU A 274 -16.32 -22.55 -10.13
N ARG A 275 -15.85 -23.60 -9.45
CA ARG A 275 -14.44 -24.07 -9.56
C ARG A 275 -14.08 -24.41 -11.01
N ALA A 276 -14.97 -25.10 -11.73
CA ALA A 276 -14.73 -25.44 -13.14
C ALA A 276 -14.63 -24.19 -14.03
N ASN A 277 -15.47 -23.19 -13.77
CA ASN A 277 -15.43 -21.91 -14.50
C ASN A 277 -14.16 -21.11 -14.17
N ILE A 278 -13.75 -21.07 -12.90
CA ILE A 278 -12.50 -20.42 -12.45
C ILE A 278 -11.30 -21.07 -13.14
N ALA A 279 -11.23 -22.41 -13.13
CA ALA A 279 -10.13 -23.15 -13.77
C ALA A 279 -10.02 -22.92 -15.29
N ALA A 280 -11.09 -22.47 -15.94
CA ALA A 280 -11.09 -22.11 -17.36
C ALA A 280 -10.55 -20.69 -17.62
N ASN A 281 -10.37 -19.87 -16.59
CA ASN A 281 -9.86 -18.50 -16.73
C ASN A 281 -8.46 -18.37 -16.08
N PRO A 282 -7.39 -18.27 -16.88
CA PRO A 282 -6.02 -18.15 -16.34
C PRO A 282 -5.73 -16.81 -15.65
N ARG A 283 -6.71 -15.89 -15.62
CA ARG A 283 -6.60 -14.55 -15.02
C ARG A 283 -7.64 -14.32 -13.93
N ALA A 284 -8.03 -15.40 -13.27
CA ALA A 284 -8.89 -15.33 -12.09
C ALA A 284 -8.15 -14.69 -10.93
N GLN A 285 -8.75 -13.72 -10.26
CA GLN A 285 -8.15 -12.96 -9.17
C GLN A 285 -9.11 -12.85 -7.98
N MET A 286 -8.50 -12.71 -6.81
CA MET A 286 -9.11 -12.18 -5.60
C MET A 286 -8.49 -10.81 -5.34
N TYR A 287 -9.31 -9.81 -5.11
CA TYR A 287 -8.88 -8.49 -4.72
C TYR A 287 -9.10 -8.27 -3.22
N MET A 288 -8.12 -7.71 -2.57
CA MET A 288 -8.23 -7.15 -1.23
C MET A 288 -7.92 -5.67 -1.30
N ASP A 289 -8.86 -4.88 -0.84
CA ASP A 289 -8.79 -3.43 -0.76
C ASP A 289 -7.88 -2.98 0.38
N SER A 290 -7.70 -1.67 0.53
CA SER A 290 -7.11 -1.05 1.70
C SER A 290 -7.74 -1.62 2.98
N LEU A 291 -6.88 -1.82 3.99
CA LEU A 291 -7.30 -2.49 5.21
C LEU A 291 -8.13 -1.52 6.07
N GLU A 292 -9.39 -1.37 5.75
CA GLU A 292 -10.34 -0.48 6.43
C GLU A 292 -10.82 -1.09 7.75
N LEU A 293 -9.88 -1.50 8.59
CA LEU A 293 -10.20 -2.04 9.91
C LEU A 293 -10.39 -0.91 10.92
N ASN A 294 -11.50 -0.95 11.64
CA ASN A 294 -11.86 0.05 12.62
C ASN A 294 -11.79 -0.49 14.05
N LEU A 295 -11.39 0.41 14.93
CA LEU A 295 -11.35 0.20 16.37
C LEU A 295 -12.41 1.08 17.03
N SER A 296 -13.04 0.56 18.05
CA SER A 296 -14.11 1.25 18.78
C SER A 296 -13.73 1.66 20.20
N GLY A 297 -12.66 1.05 20.73
CA GLY A 297 -12.16 1.27 22.07
C GLY A 297 -11.29 2.50 22.22
N GLN A 298 -10.98 2.84 23.47
CA GLN A 298 -10.19 4.01 23.82
C GLN A 298 -8.68 3.83 23.62
N ALA A 299 -8.21 2.59 23.43
CA ALA A 299 -6.78 2.31 23.28
C ALA A 299 -6.27 2.44 21.85
N GLY A 300 -7.13 2.29 20.85
CA GLY A 300 -6.73 2.35 19.44
C GLY A 300 -5.69 1.27 19.07
N MET A 301 -5.83 0.05 19.61
CA MET A 301 -4.86 -1.03 19.44
C MET A 301 -5.52 -2.28 18.84
N PHE A 302 -5.03 -2.70 17.67
CA PHE A 302 -5.37 -4.01 17.12
C PHE A 302 -4.79 -5.12 18.00
N TRP A 303 -5.58 -6.16 18.22
CA TRP A 303 -5.24 -7.21 19.15
C TRP A 303 -5.79 -8.57 18.74
N GLY A 304 -5.32 -9.60 19.44
CA GLY A 304 -5.79 -10.96 19.36
C GLY A 304 -5.31 -11.73 20.59
N ARG A 305 -5.84 -12.93 20.78
CA ARG A 305 -5.52 -13.76 21.93
C ARG A 305 -4.04 -14.09 22.02
N SER A 306 -3.37 -14.27 20.89
CA SER A 306 -1.98 -14.71 20.80
C SER A 306 -0.97 -13.55 20.75
N VAL A 307 -1.39 -12.32 20.52
CA VAL A 307 -0.49 -11.17 20.21
C VAL A 307 0.59 -10.98 21.27
N ALA A 308 0.29 -11.04 22.55
CA ALA A 308 1.28 -10.85 23.60
C ALA A 308 2.32 -12.00 23.65
N GLU A 309 1.89 -13.24 23.42
CA GLU A 309 2.78 -14.41 23.34
C GLU A 309 3.67 -14.36 22.10
N GLU A 310 3.09 -14.06 20.94
CA GLU A 310 3.78 -13.87 19.66
C GLU A 310 4.80 -12.72 19.73
N PHE A 311 4.40 -11.61 20.34
CA PHE A 311 5.33 -10.50 20.58
C PHE A 311 6.55 -10.96 21.39
N ARG A 312 6.32 -11.65 22.52
CA ARG A 312 7.42 -12.16 23.35
C ARG A 312 8.30 -13.15 22.58
N ALA A 313 7.69 -14.03 21.80
CA ALA A 313 8.41 -15.01 20.99
C ALA A 313 9.29 -14.35 19.92
N ARG A 314 8.78 -13.31 19.27
CA ARG A 314 9.43 -12.62 18.14
C ARG A 314 10.42 -11.53 18.59
N ARG A 315 10.09 -10.79 19.65
CA ARG A 315 10.89 -9.64 20.12
C ARG A 315 11.75 -9.93 21.34
N GLY A 316 11.50 -11.03 22.05
CA GLY A 316 12.32 -11.50 23.16
C GLY A 316 12.04 -10.86 24.52
N TYR A 317 11.01 -10.00 24.63
CA TYR A 317 10.62 -9.35 25.88
C TYR A 317 9.10 -9.26 26.02
N ASP A 318 8.62 -8.88 27.22
CA ASP A 318 7.18 -8.76 27.51
C ASP A 318 6.66 -7.38 27.12
N ILE A 319 5.61 -7.34 26.29
CA ILE A 319 4.94 -6.10 25.88
C ILE A 319 4.10 -5.49 27.00
N THR A 320 3.64 -6.30 27.98
CA THR A 320 2.63 -5.92 28.98
C THR A 320 2.98 -4.61 29.71
N PRO A 321 4.18 -4.41 30.25
CA PRO A 321 4.52 -3.14 30.95
C PRO A 321 4.44 -1.92 30.02
N TRP A 322 4.60 -2.09 28.72
CA TRP A 322 4.68 -1.04 27.72
C TRP A 322 3.32 -0.62 27.13
N LEU A 323 2.26 -1.39 27.38
CA LEU A 323 0.93 -1.13 26.81
C LEU A 323 0.46 0.32 26.98
N PRO A 324 0.68 1.03 28.13
CA PRO A 324 0.28 2.41 28.28
C PRO A 324 0.89 3.37 27.24
N LEU A 325 2.10 3.07 26.74
CA LEU A 325 2.83 3.88 25.76
C LEU A 325 2.44 3.56 24.30
N LEU A 326 1.61 2.52 24.10
CA LEU A 326 1.09 2.10 22.80
C LEU A 326 -0.33 2.62 22.53
N VAL A 327 -0.99 3.17 23.57
CA VAL A 327 -2.34 3.74 23.44
C VAL A 327 -2.34 4.93 22.50
N ARG A 328 -3.23 4.94 21.50
CA ARG A 328 -3.36 6.00 20.50
C ARG A 328 -4.50 6.96 20.81
N ARG A 329 -4.43 8.17 20.28
CA ARG A 329 -5.47 9.19 20.48
C ARG A 329 -6.73 8.95 19.68
N THR A 330 -6.60 8.36 18.49
CA THR A 330 -7.72 8.14 17.57
C THR A 330 -7.85 6.67 17.29
N PRO A 331 -8.96 6.02 17.62
CA PRO A 331 -9.18 4.61 17.37
C PRO A 331 -9.51 4.28 15.93
N MET A 332 -9.73 5.29 15.08
CA MET A 332 -10.12 5.08 13.68
C MET A 332 -8.94 4.91 12.76
N MET A 333 -9.25 4.12 11.70
CA MET A 333 -8.50 3.95 10.48
C MET A 333 -7.35 4.94 10.32
N ALA A 334 -6.17 4.49 10.53
CA ALA A 334 -4.86 5.03 10.14
C ALA A 334 -4.60 6.54 10.18
N VAL A 335 -5.53 7.34 10.62
CA VAL A 335 -5.51 8.79 10.44
C VAL A 335 -4.64 9.48 11.48
N SER A 336 -4.22 8.80 12.53
CA SER A 336 -3.38 9.42 13.53
C SER A 336 -2.27 8.50 14.02
N THR A 337 -1.04 8.95 13.84
CA THR A 337 0.15 8.40 14.48
C THR A 337 0.28 8.84 15.93
N ARG A 338 -0.63 9.69 16.42
CA ARG A 338 -0.50 10.30 17.73
C ARG A 338 -0.77 9.29 18.83
N TYR A 339 0.23 9.06 19.64
CA TYR A 339 0.07 8.33 20.88
C TYR A 339 -0.55 9.23 21.94
N ARG A 340 -1.35 8.63 22.82
CA ARG A 340 -2.03 9.35 23.91
C ARG A 340 -1.05 9.77 25.00
N TYR A 341 0.04 9.05 25.15
CA TYR A 341 1.09 9.29 26.14
C TYR A 341 2.47 9.25 25.47
N GLU A 342 3.35 10.14 25.87
CA GLU A 342 4.76 10.04 25.53
C GLU A 342 5.56 9.51 26.71
N GLY A 343 6.71 8.88 26.45
CA GLY A 343 7.70 8.58 27.48
C GLY A 343 8.47 9.83 27.89
N ASP A 344 9.07 9.81 29.07
CA ASP A 344 9.98 10.88 29.47
C ASP A 344 11.19 10.96 28.51
N ALA A 345 11.82 12.15 28.45
CA ALA A 345 12.87 12.42 27.48
C ALA A 345 14.12 11.51 27.58
N ALA A 346 14.35 10.88 28.75
CA ALA A 346 15.47 9.99 28.92
C ALA A 346 15.24 8.63 28.23
N HIS A 347 14.00 8.24 28.01
CA HIS A 347 13.60 6.95 27.42
C HIS A 347 12.95 7.07 26.03
N GLY A 348 13.00 8.26 25.41
CA GLY A 348 12.32 8.49 24.12
C GLY A 348 12.74 7.50 23.02
N VAL A 349 14.01 7.16 22.92
CA VAL A 349 14.52 6.15 21.97
C VAL A 349 13.99 4.76 22.28
N GLU A 350 13.97 4.37 23.56
CA GLU A 350 13.46 3.07 23.99
C GLU A 350 11.97 2.91 23.66
N VAL A 351 11.18 3.95 23.95
CA VAL A 351 9.75 3.99 23.62
C VAL A 351 9.53 3.88 22.11
N ALA A 352 10.32 4.59 21.30
CA ALA A 352 10.23 4.50 19.84
C ALA A 352 10.53 3.08 19.33
N LYS A 353 11.51 2.39 19.93
CA LYS A 353 11.84 1.01 19.61
C LYS A 353 10.70 0.04 19.97
N VAL A 354 10.09 0.20 21.14
CA VAL A 354 8.94 -0.63 21.56
C VAL A 354 7.72 -0.41 20.63
N ARG A 355 7.45 0.83 20.26
CA ARG A 355 6.39 1.16 19.28
C ARG A 355 6.65 0.52 17.93
N HIS A 356 7.88 0.55 17.47
CA HIS A 356 8.29 -0.17 16.25
C HIS A 356 8.06 -1.67 16.39
N ASP A 357 8.53 -2.30 17.46
CA ASP A 357 8.41 -3.74 17.71
C ASP A 357 6.94 -4.20 17.74
N TYR A 358 6.04 -3.37 18.28
CA TYR A 358 4.60 -3.66 18.23
C TYR A 358 4.08 -3.69 16.79
N VAL A 359 4.37 -2.65 16.00
CA VAL A 359 3.94 -2.56 14.59
C VAL A 359 4.53 -3.70 13.75
N GLU A 360 5.80 -4.00 13.97
CA GLU A 360 6.49 -5.12 13.31
C GLU A 360 5.87 -6.47 13.67
N THR A 361 5.42 -6.64 14.92
CA THR A 361 4.73 -7.87 15.33
C THR A 361 3.37 -7.99 14.65
N LEU A 362 2.59 -6.89 14.57
CA LEU A 362 1.34 -6.88 13.82
C LEU A 362 1.55 -7.20 12.34
N THR A 363 2.60 -6.63 11.74
CA THR A 363 2.96 -6.88 10.33
C THR A 363 3.31 -8.37 10.11
N ASP A 364 4.14 -8.93 10.98
CA ASP A 364 4.52 -10.35 10.92
C ASP A 364 3.28 -11.27 11.04
N LEU A 365 2.40 -10.98 11.99
CA LEU A 365 1.18 -11.77 12.20
C LEU A 365 0.22 -11.67 11.01
N TYR A 366 0.07 -10.48 10.43
CA TYR A 366 -0.73 -10.28 9.23
C TYR A 366 -0.19 -11.09 8.04
N ILE A 367 1.11 -11.09 7.84
CA ILE A 367 1.76 -11.90 6.79
C ILE A 367 1.55 -13.40 7.06
N ASP A 368 1.87 -13.86 8.27
CA ASP A 368 1.93 -15.29 8.61
C ASP A 368 0.54 -15.91 8.82
N ASN A 369 -0.38 -15.18 9.43
CA ASN A 369 -1.69 -15.67 9.82
C ASN A 369 -2.81 -15.37 8.81
N MET A 370 -2.69 -14.31 8.02
CA MET A 370 -3.71 -13.93 7.04
C MET A 370 -3.23 -14.13 5.60
N LEU A 371 -2.21 -13.40 5.16
CA LEU A 371 -1.90 -13.31 3.73
C LEU A 371 -1.36 -14.62 3.15
N LEU A 372 -0.35 -15.22 3.78
CA LEU A 372 0.26 -16.46 3.25
C LEU A 372 -0.74 -17.62 3.19
N PRO A 373 -1.50 -17.93 4.27
CA PRO A 373 -2.50 -19.00 4.21
C PRO A 373 -3.64 -18.72 3.22
N PHE A 374 -4.09 -17.46 3.13
CA PHE A 374 -5.15 -17.10 2.20
C PHE A 374 -4.68 -17.20 0.75
N LYS A 375 -3.47 -16.70 0.46
CA LYS A 375 -2.84 -16.86 -0.85
C LYS A 375 -2.70 -18.32 -1.25
N GLU A 376 -2.18 -19.19 -0.35
CA GLU A 376 -2.03 -20.62 -0.60
C GLU A 376 -3.39 -21.24 -0.97
N PHE A 377 -4.42 -20.98 -0.15
CA PHE A 377 -5.79 -21.44 -0.42
C PHE A 377 -6.31 -20.96 -1.78
N LEU A 378 -6.13 -19.70 -2.12
CA LEU A 378 -6.58 -19.14 -3.40
C LEU A 378 -5.83 -19.75 -4.58
N ASN A 379 -4.52 -19.88 -4.49
CA ASN A 379 -3.68 -20.45 -5.56
C ASN A 379 -4.03 -21.93 -5.81
N ASP A 380 -4.34 -22.70 -4.77
CA ASP A 380 -4.83 -24.09 -4.88
C ASP A 380 -6.18 -24.17 -5.63
N ASN A 381 -6.94 -23.07 -5.65
CA ASN A 381 -8.19 -22.96 -6.39
C ASN A 381 -8.05 -22.20 -7.73
N GLY A 382 -6.82 -21.92 -8.19
CA GLY A 382 -6.55 -21.24 -9.45
C GLY A 382 -6.83 -19.74 -9.44
N ILE A 383 -6.85 -19.12 -8.26
CA ILE A 383 -7.11 -17.68 -8.06
C ILE A 383 -5.82 -17.00 -7.56
N ALA A 384 -5.40 -15.94 -8.22
CA ALA A 384 -4.27 -15.13 -7.76
C ALA A 384 -4.73 -14.09 -6.74
N LEU A 385 -3.95 -13.86 -5.67
CA LEU A 385 -4.22 -12.82 -4.68
C LEU A 385 -3.59 -11.50 -5.12
N ARG A 386 -4.40 -10.51 -5.42
CA ARG A 386 -4.02 -9.11 -5.68
C ARG A 386 -4.53 -8.26 -4.52
N ALA A 387 -3.67 -7.44 -3.93
CA ALA A 387 -4.03 -6.70 -2.74
C ALA A 387 -3.38 -5.32 -2.66
N GLU A 388 -4.10 -4.41 -2.05
CA GLU A 388 -3.61 -3.18 -1.45
C GLU A 388 -3.05 -3.53 -0.08
N ILE A 389 -1.76 -3.86 -0.07
CA ILE A 389 -1.18 -4.81 0.87
C ILE A 389 -1.21 -4.45 2.35
N SER A 390 -1.20 -3.18 2.73
CA SER A 390 -1.12 -2.83 4.16
C SER A 390 -1.51 -1.41 4.52
N TYR A 391 -1.75 -0.53 3.60
CA TYR A 391 -2.13 0.82 3.98
C TYR A 391 -3.55 0.87 4.59
N GLY A 392 -3.83 1.88 5.38
CA GLY A 392 -4.99 1.95 6.24
C GLY A 392 -4.71 1.48 7.68
N LEU A 393 -3.62 0.75 7.93
CA LEU A 393 -3.25 0.22 9.24
C LEU A 393 -1.82 0.60 9.66
N PRO A 394 -1.48 0.49 10.94
CA PRO A 394 -0.12 0.73 11.41
C PRO A 394 0.81 -0.45 11.12
N PHE A 395 0.81 -0.97 9.90
CA PHE A 395 1.70 -2.03 9.46
C PHE A 395 2.87 -1.44 8.68
N GLU A 396 3.95 -2.20 8.56
CA GLU A 396 4.97 -1.83 7.59
C GLU A 396 4.39 -1.98 6.19
N LEU A 397 4.56 -0.95 5.36
CA LEU A 397 3.84 -0.81 4.09
C LEU A 397 4.29 -1.80 3.02
N THR A 398 5.57 -2.13 2.97
CA THR A 398 6.17 -2.85 1.82
C THR A 398 6.35 -4.34 2.07
N ARG A 399 6.57 -4.76 3.32
CA ARG A 399 6.86 -6.14 3.69
C ARG A 399 5.76 -7.14 3.34
N PRO A 400 4.46 -6.83 3.47
CA PRO A 400 3.40 -7.75 3.07
C PRO A 400 3.39 -8.13 1.58
N GLY A 401 4.09 -7.37 0.72
CA GLY A 401 4.26 -7.68 -0.70
C GLY A 401 4.83 -9.09 -0.98
N VAL A 402 5.55 -9.69 -0.04
CA VAL A 402 6.07 -11.07 -0.17
C VAL A 402 4.95 -12.12 -0.20
N ALA A 403 3.80 -11.79 0.37
CA ALA A 403 2.71 -12.72 0.64
C ALA A 403 1.52 -12.59 -0.33
N VAL A 404 1.68 -11.84 -1.43
CA VAL A 404 0.64 -11.66 -2.47
C VAL A 404 1.18 -12.01 -3.84
N ASP A 405 0.31 -12.20 -4.84
CA ASP A 405 0.69 -12.45 -6.23
C ASP A 405 0.76 -11.16 -7.04
N GLY A 406 -0.05 -10.16 -6.71
CA GLY A 406 -0.04 -8.81 -7.26
C GLY A 406 -0.08 -7.76 -6.17
N ILE A 407 0.72 -6.72 -6.32
CA ILE A 407 0.71 -5.55 -5.44
C ILE A 407 -0.15 -4.48 -6.08
N GLU A 408 -1.10 -3.96 -5.33
CA GLU A 408 -1.95 -2.85 -5.76
C GLU A 408 -1.73 -1.64 -4.87
N THR A 409 -1.92 -0.48 -5.44
CA THR A 409 -2.01 0.81 -4.79
C THR A 409 -3.27 1.52 -5.28
N GLU A 410 -3.54 2.71 -4.80
CA GLU A 410 -4.67 3.50 -5.28
C GLU A 410 -4.32 4.96 -5.51
N SER A 411 -5.16 5.65 -6.28
CA SER A 411 -4.93 7.05 -6.60
C SER A 411 -5.41 8.02 -5.52
N LEU A 412 -6.41 7.63 -4.73
CA LEU A 412 -7.01 8.49 -3.70
C LEU A 412 -6.09 8.58 -2.48
N GLU A 413 -5.81 7.44 -1.85
CA GLU A 413 -5.03 7.34 -0.62
C GLU A 413 -3.58 7.79 -0.81
N PHE A 414 -2.98 7.45 -1.96
CA PHE A 414 -1.64 7.90 -2.33
C PHE A 414 -1.61 9.30 -2.95
N GLY A 415 -2.75 10.01 -2.95
CA GLY A 415 -2.85 11.40 -3.38
C GLY A 415 -2.36 11.66 -4.81
N SER A 416 -2.39 10.66 -5.68
CA SER A 416 -1.83 10.70 -7.04
C SER A 416 -0.37 11.16 -7.10
N GLN A 417 0.43 10.88 -6.05
CA GLN A 417 1.82 11.32 -5.93
C GLN A 417 2.80 10.28 -6.45
N ILE A 418 3.74 10.69 -7.28
CA ILE A 418 4.77 9.81 -7.84
C ILE A 418 5.60 9.13 -6.75
N ASP A 419 5.94 9.86 -5.71
CA ASP A 419 6.78 9.36 -4.64
C ASP A 419 6.05 8.31 -3.77
N ALA A 420 4.74 8.49 -3.57
CA ALA A 420 3.89 7.51 -2.91
C ALA A 420 3.82 6.20 -3.70
N TYR A 421 3.62 6.28 -5.00
CA TYR A 421 3.62 5.08 -5.86
C TYR A 421 4.97 4.36 -5.87
N ARG A 422 6.09 5.09 -5.75
CA ARG A 422 7.43 4.50 -5.65
C ARG A 422 7.67 3.68 -4.38
N LEU A 423 6.87 3.88 -3.32
CA LEU A 423 6.96 3.06 -2.10
C LEU A 423 6.68 1.58 -2.37
N LEU A 424 5.65 1.28 -3.17
CA LEU A 424 5.28 -0.09 -3.49
C LEU A 424 5.91 -0.61 -4.79
N ALA A 425 6.54 0.26 -5.57
CA ALA A 425 7.26 -0.13 -6.78
C ALA A 425 8.47 -1.03 -6.47
N GLY A 426 9.24 -0.69 -5.42
CA GLY A 426 10.40 -1.48 -5.02
C GLY A 426 10.09 -2.95 -4.74
N PRO A 427 9.18 -3.27 -3.81
CA PRO A 427 8.77 -4.66 -3.58
C PRO A 427 8.16 -5.32 -4.83
N ALA A 428 7.35 -4.61 -5.63
CA ALA A 428 6.79 -5.17 -6.85
C ALA A 428 7.86 -5.58 -7.86
N HIS A 429 8.85 -4.74 -8.08
CA HIS A 429 9.93 -5.00 -9.03
C HIS A 429 10.94 -6.04 -8.51
N LEU A 430 11.32 -6.00 -7.22
CA LEU A 430 12.21 -6.98 -6.62
C LEU A 430 11.63 -8.40 -6.66
N LEU A 431 10.34 -8.52 -6.36
CA LEU A 431 9.64 -9.80 -6.34
C LEU A 431 9.12 -10.23 -7.72
N GLY A 432 9.26 -9.39 -8.75
CA GLY A 432 8.69 -9.64 -10.07
C GLY A 432 7.16 -9.75 -10.07
N ARG A 433 6.49 -9.03 -9.16
CA ARG A 433 5.03 -9.01 -9.03
C ARG A 433 4.40 -8.03 -10.01
N GLN A 434 3.15 -8.30 -10.40
CA GLN A 434 2.37 -7.30 -11.12
C GLN A 434 2.11 -6.12 -10.18
N TYR A 435 2.38 -4.91 -10.67
CA TYR A 435 2.07 -3.68 -9.96
C TYR A 435 0.88 -3.00 -10.62
N SER A 436 -0.23 -2.93 -9.88
CA SER A 436 -1.51 -2.38 -10.33
C SER A 436 -1.94 -1.21 -9.45
N SER A 437 -2.97 -0.51 -9.88
CA SER A 437 -3.59 0.55 -9.10
C SER A 437 -5.10 0.60 -9.33
N GLU A 438 -5.82 0.77 -8.23
CA GLU A 438 -7.13 1.37 -8.23
C GLU A 438 -7.00 2.81 -8.67
N THR A 439 -7.75 3.20 -9.69
CA THR A 439 -7.53 4.45 -10.38
C THR A 439 -8.81 5.24 -10.54
N GLY A 440 -8.80 6.47 -9.99
CA GLY A 440 -9.84 7.44 -10.23
C GLY A 440 -10.93 7.52 -9.18
N ALA A 441 -10.82 6.80 -8.05
CA ALA A 441 -11.63 7.10 -6.87
C ALA A 441 -11.45 8.58 -6.49
N THR A 442 -12.55 9.25 -6.14
CA THR A 442 -12.53 10.68 -5.92
C THR A 442 -13.64 11.13 -4.98
N THR A 443 -13.33 12.11 -4.13
CA THR A 443 -14.32 12.77 -3.28
C THR A 443 -15.11 13.86 -4.01
N ARG A 444 -14.83 14.12 -5.30
CA ARG A 444 -15.55 15.10 -6.10
C ARG A 444 -16.91 14.56 -6.49
N ASN A 445 -17.92 15.38 -6.30
CA ASN A 445 -19.32 15.05 -6.60
C ASN A 445 -19.80 15.57 -7.98
N HIS A 446 -18.88 15.90 -8.88
CA HIS A 446 -19.20 16.39 -10.22
C HIS A 446 -18.48 15.56 -11.29
N MET A 447 -19.00 15.57 -12.49
CA MET A 447 -18.42 14.86 -13.63
C MET A 447 -17.02 15.39 -13.94
N LEU A 448 -16.07 14.48 -14.08
CA LEU A 448 -14.68 14.77 -14.40
C LEU A 448 -14.42 14.55 -15.90
N ASP A 449 -13.50 15.31 -16.46
CA ASP A 449 -13.03 15.07 -17.82
C ASP A 449 -11.96 13.97 -17.85
N HIS A 450 -11.66 13.44 -19.03
CA HIS A 450 -10.66 12.38 -19.18
C HIS A 450 -9.24 12.80 -18.79
N ARG A 451 -8.93 14.09 -18.76
CA ARG A 451 -7.61 14.55 -18.30
C ARG A 451 -7.34 14.20 -16.86
N PHE A 452 -8.36 14.14 -16.02
CA PHE A 452 -8.22 13.68 -14.63
C PHE A 452 -7.64 12.26 -14.59
N TYR A 453 -8.23 11.33 -15.34
CA TYR A 453 -7.78 9.94 -15.38
C TYR A 453 -6.45 9.78 -16.11
N ASP A 454 -6.25 10.48 -17.23
CA ASP A 454 -5.01 10.45 -17.99
C ASP A 454 -3.81 10.92 -17.14
N GLN A 455 -4.00 11.94 -16.31
CA GLN A 455 -2.97 12.45 -15.40
C GLN A 455 -2.57 11.42 -14.37
N ILE A 456 -3.56 10.78 -13.74
CA ILE A 456 -3.32 9.74 -12.74
C ILE A 456 -2.58 8.57 -13.39
N ILE A 457 -3.10 8.02 -14.48
CA ILE A 457 -2.51 6.89 -15.20
C ILE A 457 -1.08 7.23 -15.67
N ALA A 458 -0.87 8.41 -16.22
CA ALA A 458 0.45 8.81 -16.68
C ALA A 458 1.48 8.92 -15.55
N THR A 459 1.07 9.39 -14.37
CA THR A 459 1.93 9.41 -13.18
C THR A 459 2.23 7.99 -12.67
N GLN A 460 1.21 7.14 -12.65
CA GLN A 460 1.33 5.73 -12.23
C GLN A 460 2.28 4.96 -13.14
N LEU A 461 2.17 5.13 -14.46
CA LEU A 461 3.10 4.52 -15.42
C LEU A 461 4.55 4.97 -15.22
N ALA A 462 4.77 6.23 -14.83
CA ALA A 462 6.11 6.73 -14.49
C ALA A 462 6.70 6.09 -13.22
N ALA A 463 5.87 5.53 -12.35
CA ALA A 463 6.29 4.76 -11.18
C ALA A 463 6.39 3.25 -11.44
N GLY A 464 6.11 2.79 -12.66
CA GLY A 464 6.12 1.36 -13.00
C GLY A 464 4.82 0.62 -12.75
N ILE A 465 3.73 1.31 -12.40
CA ILE A 465 2.38 0.72 -12.36
C ILE A 465 1.96 0.45 -13.80
N THR A 466 1.69 -0.81 -14.12
CA THR A 466 1.44 -1.24 -15.50
C THR A 466 0.09 -1.95 -15.68
N LYS A 467 -0.73 -1.98 -14.62
CA LYS A 467 -2.11 -2.44 -14.65
C LYS A 467 -3.01 -1.40 -13.98
N THR A 468 -4.01 -0.93 -14.71
CA THR A 468 -5.00 0.05 -14.24
C THR A 468 -6.33 -0.67 -13.99
N VAL A 469 -6.87 -0.56 -12.78
CA VAL A 469 -8.23 -0.94 -12.43
C VAL A 469 -9.00 0.36 -12.15
N LEU A 470 -9.93 0.69 -13.00
CA LEU A 470 -10.65 1.96 -12.88
C LEU A 470 -11.75 1.87 -11.82
N HIS A 471 -11.84 2.88 -10.99
CA HIS A 471 -12.90 3.07 -10.04
C HIS A 471 -13.95 4.02 -10.63
N GLY A 472 -15.14 3.63 -11.10
CA GLY A 472 -15.40 2.27 -11.53
C GLY A 472 -16.66 2.25 -12.42
N TRP A 473 -17.11 1.06 -12.71
CA TRP A 473 -18.28 0.81 -13.53
C TRP A 473 -19.54 0.65 -12.69
N SER A 474 -20.60 1.36 -13.01
CA SER A 474 -21.89 1.15 -12.35
C SER A 474 -22.92 0.62 -13.34
N SER A 475 -23.69 -0.37 -12.91
CA SER A 475 -24.78 -0.93 -13.69
C SER A 475 -25.90 0.08 -13.82
N PRO A 476 -26.25 0.54 -15.04
CA PRO A 476 -27.33 1.51 -15.22
C PRO A 476 -28.71 0.90 -15.04
N ARG A 477 -28.84 -0.43 -14.95
CA ARG A 477 -30.14 -1.12 -14.84
C ARG A 477 -30.07 -2.27 -13.85
N GLY A 478 -31.07 -2.32 -12.99
CA GLY A 478 -31.37 -3.50 -12.18
C GLY A 478 -32.20 -4.55 -12.93
N ALA A 479 -32.70 -5.54 -12.20
CA ALA A 479 -33.64 -6.54 -12.72
C ALA A 479 -34.95 -5.90 -13.20
N GLU A 480 -35.66 -6.61 -14.08
CA GLU A 480 -36.95 -6.17 -14.58
C GLU A 480 -37.93 -5.90 -13.44
N GLY A 481 -38.52 -4.72 -13.44
CA GLY A 481 -39.49 -4.27 -12.43
C GLY A 481 -38.85 -3.59 -11.21
N THR A 482 -37.53 -3.48 -11.15
CA THR A 482 -36.83 -2.66 -10.17
C THR A 482 -36.62 -1.25 -10.72
N THR A 483 -36.44 -0.27 -9.84
CA THR A 483 -35.94 1.04 -10.25
C THR A 483 -34.53 0.87 -10.83
N GLU A 484 -34.12 1.74 -11.70
CA GLU A 484 -32.71 1.83 -12.06
C GLU A 484 -31.92 1.95 -10.74
N TRP A 485 -31.02 1.01 -10.51
CA TRP A 485 -30.18 1.08 -9.34
C TRP A 485 -29.41 2.41 -9.39
N PRO A 486 -29.15 3.04 -8.24
CA PRO A 486 -28.56 4.38 -8.20
C PRO A 486 -27.33 4.48 -9.09
N GLY A 487 -26.75 3.35 -9.41
CA GLY A 487 -25.70 3.28 -10.40
C GLY A 487 -24.51 4.10 -9.95
N HIS A 488 -24.11 5.03 -10.75
CA HIS A 488 -22.98 5.91 -10.49
C HIS A 488 -23.02 6.65 -9.14
N GLU A 489 -24.18 6.71 -8.53
CA GLU A 489 -24.41 7.36 -7.24
C GLU A 489 -24.56 6.36 -6.11
N GLY A 490 -24.32 5.09 -6.41
CA GLY A 490 -24.53 4.00 -5.48
C GLY A 490 -23.73 4.09 -4.19
N MET A 491 -22.58 4.71 -4.26
CA MET A 491 -21.93 5.24 -3.06
C MET A 491 -22.27 6.72 -2.93
N LEU A 492 -22.22 7.25 -1.72
CA LEU A 492 -22.35 8.66 -1.42
C LEU A 492 -21.67 9.51 -2.52
N PRO A 493 -22.00 10.80 -2.71
CA PRO A 493 -21.37 11.67 -3.73
C PRO A 493 -19.84 11.60 -3.78
N MET A 494 -19.20 11.17 -2.71
CA MET A 494 -17.82 10.73 -2.66
C MET A 494 -17.70 9.33 -3.29
N PHE A 495 -16.65 9.07 -4.03
CA PHE A 495 -16.33 7.77 -4.68
C PHE A 495 -17.31 7.34 -5.78
N SER A 496 -17.99 8.28 -6.43
CA SER A 496 -18.94 7.97 -7.49
C SER A 496 -18.28 7.27 -8.67
N GLU A 497 -18.95 6.27 -9.20
CA GLU A 497 -18.55 5.53 -10.40
C GLU A 497 -18.73 6.41 -11.63
N ARG A 498 -17.72 6.40 -12.50
CA ARG A 498 -17.66 7.32 -13.65
C ARG A 498 -17.66 6.63 -15.00
N PHE A 499 -17.49 5.31 -15.03
CA PHE A 499 -17.34 4.57 -16.26
C PHE A 499 -18.55 3.69 -16.55
N ASP A 500 -19.54 4.22 -17.24
CA ASP A 500 -20.66 3.46 -17.77
C ASP A 500 -21.12 4.02 -19.11
N THR A 501 -22.15 3.42 -19.69
CA THR A 501 -22.64 3.79 -21.01
C THR A 501 -23.44 5.09 -21.03
N ARG A 502 -23.77 5.66 -19.88
CA ARG A 502 -24.45 6.96 -19.75
C ARG A 502 -23.48 8.13 -19.89
N GLN A 503 -22.18 7.86 -19.74
CA GLN A 503 -21.17 8.91 -19.86
C GLN A 503 -21.09 9.42 -21.30
N PRO A 504 -21.05 10.75 -21.52
CA PRO A 504 -20.94 11.31 -22.88
C PRO A 504 -19.70 10.85 -23.64
N ALA A 505 -18.62 10.50 -22.93
CA ALA A 505 -17.39 10.01 -23.51
C ALA A 505 -17.39 8.51 -23.85
N ALA A 506 -18.44 7.75 -23.49
CA ALA A 506 -18.46 6.29 -23.63
C ALA A 506 -18.23 5.81 -25.07
N GLU A 507 -18.67 6.55 -26.07
CA GLU A 507 -18.42 6.21 -27.48
C GLU A 507 -16.93 6.20 -27.86
N PHE A 508 -16.09 6.93 -27.11
CA PHE A 508 -14.64 7.03 -27.33
C PHE A 508 -13.83 6.04 -26.48
N TYR A 509 -14.43 5.35 -25.52
CA TYR A 509 -13.72 4.38 -24.67
C TYR A 509 -12.95 3.32 -25.49
N PRO A 510 -13.44 2.77 -26.61
CA PRO A 510 -12.66 1.82 -27.41
C PRO A 510 -11.34 2.38 -27.94
N LEU A 511 -11.23 3.68 -28.16
CA LEU A 511 -9.98 4.32 -28.56
C LEU A 511 -9.06 4.49 -27.36
N TRP A 512 -9.62 4.99 -26.27
CA TRP A 512 -8.90 5.28 -25.02
C TRP A 512 -8.36 4.00 -24.36
N THR A 513 -9.18 2.98 -24.20
CA THR A 513 -8.77 1.70 -23.60
C THR A 513 -7.66 1.01 -24.40
N ARG A 514 -7.69 1.13 -25.74
CA ARG A 514 -6.59 0.67 -26.59
C ARG A 514 -5.33 1.52 -26.43
N ALA A 515 -5.48 2.84 -26.30
CA ALA A 515 -4.32 3.72 -26.08
C ALA A 515 -3.62 3.40 -24.75
N VAL A 516 -4.39 3.27 -23.66
CA VAL A 516 -3.86 2.82 -22.35
C VAL A 516 -3.28 1.42 -22.46
N GLY A 517 -3.98 0.49 -23.12
CA GLY A 517 -3.52 -0.87 -23.33
C GLY A 517 -2.18 -0.96 -24.07
N ARG A 518 -1.91 -0.08 -25.03
CA ARG A 518 -0.60 -0.02 -25.71
C ARG A 518 0.52 0.44 -24.78
N LEU A 519 0.27 1.44 -23.95
CA LEU A 519 1.23 1.88 -22.95
C LEU A 519 1.54 0.75 -21.96
N GLN A 520 0.52 0.11 -21.42
CA GLN A 520 0.67 -1.01 -20.49
C GLN A 520 1.36 -2.22 -21.17
N TYR A 521 1.05 -2.51 -22.42
CA TYR A 521 1.69 -3.58 -23.18
C TYR A 521 3.20 -3.37 -23.30
N VAL A 522 3.63 -2.18 -23.71
CA VAL A 522 5.06 -1.88 -23.85
C VAL A 522 5.77 -1.91 -22.49
N LEU A 523 5.14 -1.33 -21.46
CA LEU A 523 5.74 -1.20 -20.13
C LEU A 523 5.66 -2.48 -19.27
N ARG A 524 4.99 -3.54 -19.73
CA ARG A 524 5.07 -4.89 -19.14
C ARG A 524 6.13 -5.76 -19.80
N ARG A 525 6.66 -5.35 -20.96
CA ARG A 525 7.68 -6.13 -21.67
C ARG A 525 9.04 -6.05 -20.95
N GLY A 526 9.79 -7.14 -21.02
CA GLY A 526 11.13 -7.21 -20.46
C GLY A 526 11.17 -6.91 -18.95
N ARG A 527 12.24 -6.26 -18.51
CA ARG A 527 12.55 -5.99 -17.10
C ARG A 527 12.61 -4.51 -16.81
N PRO A 528 12.17 -4.03 -15.63
CA PRO A 528 12.37 -2.64 -15.22
C PRO A 528 13.86 -2.34 -15.09
N ARG A 529 14.22 -1.06 -15.24
CA ARG A 529 15.55 -0.55 -14.92
C ARG A 529 15.40 0.70 -14.08
N ILE A 530 15.85 0.57 -12.84
CA ILE A 530 15.78 1.60 -11.82
C ILE A 530 17.21 1.88 -11.38
N ASP A 531 17.61 3.14 -11.40
CA ASP A 531 19.00 3.51 -11.15
C ASP A 531 19.37 3.28 -9.68
N VAL A 532 18.50 3.68 -8.75
CA VAL A 532 18.79 3.73 -7.31
C VAL A 532 17.66 3.13 -6.48
N GLY A 533 18.01 2.24 -5.55
CA GLY A 533 17.12 1.79 -4.48
C GLY A 533 17.34 2.64 -3.22
N ILE A 534 16.27 3.11 -2.61
CA ILE A 534 16.31 3.85 -1.35
C ILE A 534 15.78 2.96 -0.24
N LEU A 535 16.62 2.66 0.73
CA LEU A 535 16.21 1.83 1.86
C LEU A 535 15.34 2.64 2.81
N ARG A 536 14.11 2.17 2.99
CA ARG A 536 13.14 2.83 3.83
C ARG A 536 12.18 1.84 4.48
N THR A 537 12.11 1.84 5.80
CA THR A 537 11.00 1.25 6.55
C THR A 537 9.87 2.25 6.59
N ALA A 538 8.72 1.87 6.05
CA ALA A 538 7.57 2.74 5.89
C ALA A 538 6.37 2.22 6.67
N HIS A 539 6.00 2.93 7.72
CA HIS A 539 4.74 2.67 8.41
C HIS A 539 3.68 3.61 7.82
N PHE A 540 2.55 3.06 7.43
CA PHE A 540 1.50 3.86 6.78
C PHE A 540 1.04 5.04 7.65
N THR A 541 0.98 4.85 8.96
CA THR A 541 0.63 5.90 9.89
C THR A 541 1.61 7.08 9.93
N ASP A 542 2.85 6.87 9.49
CA ASP A 542 3.85 7.93 9.38
C ASP A 542 3.61 8.78 8.14
N ASN A 543 2.94 8.21 7.16
CA ASN A 543 2.75 8.76 5.82
C ASN A 543 1.29 9.12 5.56
N SER A 544 0.45 9.18 6.60
CA SER A 544 -0.99 9.31 6.44
C SER A 544 -1.32 10.40 5.44
N SER A 545 -1.80 9.95 4.33
CA SER A 545 -2.31 10.79 3.27
C SER A 545 -3.78 10.56 3.14
N GLY A 546 -4.43 9.90 3.81
CA GLY A 546 -5.70 9.36 3.61
C GLY A 546 -6.83 10.25 3.22
N MET A 547 -7.90 9.63 2.96
CA MET A 547 -9.19 10.20 2.65
C MET A 547 -9.71 11.18 3.71
N MET A 548 -9.03 11.31 4.82
CA MET A 548 -9.56 11.95 6.01
C MET A 548 -8.67 13.08 6.50
N PHE A 549 -8.46 14.02 5.61
CA PHE A 549 -7.84 15.27 6.02
C PHE A 549 -8.82 16.09 6.84
N VAL A 550 -8.35 16.43 8.00
CA VAL A 550 -9.05 17.33 8.92
C VAL A 550 -8.20 18.58 8.99
N ASP A 551 -8.80 19.74 8.79
CA ASP A 551 -8.11 21.00 9.04
C ASP A 551 -7.84 21.19 10.55
N ASP A 552 -7.09 22.24 10.88
CA ASP A 552 -6.74 22.56 12.28
C ASP A 552 -7.97 22.74 13.21
N GLU A 553 -9.15 22.97 12.62
CA GLU A 553 -10.42 23.06 13.32
C GLU A 553 -11.21 21.76 13.35
N GLY A 554 -10.62 20.64 12.90
CA GLY A 554 -11.27 19.34 12.90
C GLY A 554 -12.32 19.15 11.82
N ARG A 555 -12.37 20.00 10.79
CA ARG A 555 -13.30 19.87 9.67
C ARG A 555 -12.67 19.09 8.53
N ARG A 556 -13.43 18.20 7.91
CA ARG A 556 -12.99 17.52 6.68
C ARG A 556 -12.79 18.55 5.56
N THR A 557 -11.64 18.48 4.94
CA THR A 557 -11.38 19.22 3.71
C THR A 557 -11.58 18.31 2.52
N ALA A 558 -12.61 18.60 1.70
CA ALA A 558 -12.86 17.89 0.45
C ALA A 558 -12.01 18.44 -0.72
N ASP A 559 -10.90 19.10 -0.43
CA ASP A 559 -10.09 19.75 -1.45
C ASP A 559 -9.01 18.79 -1.96
N GLU A 560 -9.40 17.91 -2.87
CA GLU A 560 -8.51 16.95 -3.53
C GLU A 560 -7.29 17.61 -4.19
N ASP A 561 -7.39 18.86 -4.59
CA ASP A 561 -6.27 19.58 -5.19
C ASP A 561 -5.13 19.84 -4.20
N LYS A 562 -5.41 19.78 -2.89
CA LYS A 562 -4.36 19.83 -1.87
C LYS A 562 -3.42 18.62 -1.89
N TYR A 563 -3.92 17.44 -2.25
CA TYR A 563 -3.27 16.18 -1.91
C TYR A 563 -2.61 15.46 -3.08
N GLY A 564 -3.04 15.71 -4.28
CA GLY A 564 -2.48 15.07 -5.45
C GLY A 564 -1.70 16.06 -6.30
N ARG A 565 -2.45 16.75 -7.11
CA ARG A 565 -1.88 17.62 -8.16
C ARG A 565 -1.14 18.83 -7.61
N ASP A 566 -1.61 19.42 -6.52
CA ASP A 566 -0.93 20.57 -5.94
C ASP A 566 0.45 20.25 -5.38
N TRP A 567 0.63 19.09 -4.80
CA TRP A 567 1.94 18.63 -4.35
C TRP A 567 2.88 18.37 -5.52
N MET A 568 2.39 17.75 -6.59
CA MET A 568 3.17 17.57 -7.82
C MET A 568 3.54 18.92 -8.44
N ARG A 569 2.60 19.85 -8.52
CA ARG A 569 2.82 21.22 -9.02
C ARG A 569 3.87 21.96 -8.20
N ALA A 570 3.82 21.81 -6.89
CA ALA A 570 4.80 22.38 -5.99
C ALA A 570 6.16 21.65 -6.03
N ARG A 571 6.25 20.57 -6.82
CA ARG A 571 7.44 19.70 -6.92
C ARG A 571 7.90 19.24 -5.54
N ARG A 572 6.97 18.78 -4.73
CA ARG A 572 7.28 18.23 -3.40
C ARG A 572 7.33 16.71 -3.48
N ASN A 573 8.40 16.14 -2.93
CA ASN A 573 8.47 14.72 -2.64
C ASN A 573 8.17 14.50 -1.16
N HIS A 574 7.50 13.40 -0.84
CA HIS A 574 7.08 13.09 0.50
C HIS A 574 8.21 12.49 1.33
N TRP A 575 8.87 11.47 0.78
CA TRP A 575 9.82 10.66 1.53
C TRP A 575 11.27 10.83 1.10
N TRP A 576 11.49 11.60 0.04
CA TRP A 576 12.80 11.99 -0.43
C TRP A 576 12.74 13.40 -1.04
N ARG A 577 13.25 14.39 -0.35
CA ARG A 577 13.07 15.80 -0.74
C ARG A 577 13.93 16.27 -1.92
N ASP A 578 15.09 15.64 -2.11
CA ASP A 578 15.95 16.01 -3.23
C ASP A 578 15.36 15.57 -4.56
N LEU A 579 15.28 16.49 -5.50
CA LEU A 579 14.77 16.25 -6.85
C LEU A 579 15.90 16.11 -7.89
N GLY A 580 17.16 16.18 -7.48
CA GLY A 580 18.30 16.17 -8.39
C GLY A 580 18.38 14.94 -9.29
N MET A 581 18.13 13.76 -8.75
CA MET A 581 18.04 12.51 -9.53
C MET A 581 16.89 12.58 -10.55
N GLN A 582 15.70 12.93 -10.12
CA GLN A 582 14.53 13.03 -10.98
C GLN A 582 14.72 14.06 -12.09
N ASP A 583 15.26 15.24 -11.78
CA ASP A 583 15.52 16.31 -12.74
C ASP A 583 16.61 15.93 -13.76
N ALA A 584 17.53 15.05 -13.39
CA ALA A 584 18.51 14.46 -14.32
C ALA A 584 17.92 13.35 -15.20
N GLY A 585 16.68 12.94 -14.95
CA GLY A 585 16.02 11.83 -15.64
C GLY A 585 16.34 10.46 -15.03
N TRP A 586 16.99 10.41 -13.87
CA TRP A 586 17.24 9.16 -13.17
C TRP A 586 16.02 8.69 -12.40
N THR A 587 15.91 7.37 -12.21
CA THR A 587 14.81 6.72 -11.52
C THR A 587 15.25 6.20 -10.15
N TYR A 588 14.32 6.22 -9.19
CA TYR A 588 14.51 5.62 -7.88
C TYR A 588 13.18 5.09 -7.34
N GLU A 589 13.28 4.15 -6.42
CA GLU A 589 12.14 3.59 -5.69
C GLU A 589 12.56 3.16 -4.28
N PHE A 590 11.58 2.84 -3.44
CA PHE A 590 11.79 2.54 -2.03
C PHE A 590 11.50 1.07 -1.74
N PHE A 591 12.18 0.51 -0.74
CA PHE A 591 11.84 -0.78 -0.17
C PHE A 591 12.42 -0.94 1.23
N ASP A 592 11.78 -1.77 2.05
CA ASP A 592 12.24 -2.07 3.40
C ASP A 592 13.61 -2.76 3.38
N PRO A 593 14.54 -2.41 4.29
CA PRO A 593 15.86 -3.04 4.36
C PRO A 593 15.85 -4.57 4.49
N SER A 594 14.77 -5.18 5.01
CA SER A 594 14.65 -6.64 5.10
C SER A 594 14.67 -7.35 3.75
N TYR A 595 14.32 -6.65 2.67
CA TYR A 595 14.43 -7.20 1.30
C TYR A 595 15.85 -7.55 0.89
N LEU A 596 16.88 -6.92 1.52
CA LEU A 596 18.29 -7.28 1.27
C LEU A 596 18.64 -8.69 1.75
N LEU A 597 17.87 -9.24 2.68
CA LEU A 597 18.08 -10.59 3.24
C LEU A 597 17.36 -11.68 2.43
N ARG A 598 16.62 -11.30 1.40
CA ARG A 598 15.86 -12.22 0.57
C ARG A 598 16.68 -12.82 -0.58
N PRO A 599 16.27 -14.00 -1.09
CA PRO A 599 16.95 -14.63 -2.22
C PRO A 599 16.98 -13.78 -3.50
N GLU A 600 16.02 -12.87 -3.66
CA GLU A 600 15.93 -11.98 -4.82
C GLU A 600 17.02 -10.89 -4.83
N ALA A 601 17.62 -10.58 -3.68
CA ALA A 601 18.70 -9.59 -3.54
C ALA A 601 20.08 -10.15 -3.96
N VAL A 602 20.14 -10.64 -5.20
CA VAL A 602 21.39 -11.13 -5.82
C VAL A 602 22.18 -9.94 -6.36
N LEU A 603 23.50 -9.96 -6.17
CA LEU A 603 24.42 -9.00 -6.78
C LEU A 603 25.18 -9.66 -7.94
N ALA A 604 25.23 -8.98 -9.09
CA ALA A 604 26.11 -9.36 -10.19
C ALA A 604 26.65 -8.10 -10.87
N ASP A 605 27.95 -8.09 -11.11
CA ASP A 605 28.68 -6.97 -11.77
C ASP A 605 28.43 -5.58 -11.10
N GLY A 606 28.28 -5.57 -9.78
CA GLY A 606 28.01 -4.36 -8.99
C GLY A 606 26.56 -3.86 -9.09
N VAL A 607 25.64 -4.65 -9.67
CA VAL A 607 24.21 -4.35 -9.82
C VAL A 607 23.41 -5.28 -8.95
N LEU A 608 22.55 -4.73 -8.10
CA LEU A 608 21.64 -5.49 -7.24
C LEU A 608 20.37 -5.86 -8.01
N ALA A 609 19.91 -7.11 -7.86
CA ALA A 609 18.76 -7.67 -8.54
C ALA A 609 18.78 -7.44 -10.07
N PRO A 610 19.81 -7.93 -10.81
CA PRO A 610 19.99 -7.65 -12.24
C PRO A 610 18.87 -8.25 -13.09
N ASP A 611 18.20 -9.31 -12.60
CA ASP A 611 17.05 -9.93 -13.23
C ASP A 611 15.71 -9.26 -12.89
N GLY A 612 15.73 -8.33 -11.96
CA GLY A 612 14.63 -7.47 -11.56
C GLY A 612 14.90 -6.00 -11.95
N PRO A 613 14.81 -5.05 -10.99
CA PRO A 613 14.98 -3.60 -11.23
C PRO A 613 16.42 -3.22 -11.61
N GLY A 614 17.42 -3.95 -11.14
CA GLY A 614 18.80 -3.72 -11.48
C GLY A 614 19.40 -2.46 -10.85
N TYR A 615 19.27 -2.28 -9.54
CA TYR A 615 19.80 -1.10 -8.85
C TYR A 615 21.33 -1.02 -8.96
N GLN A 616 21.83 0.11 -9.40
CA GLN A 616 23.27 0.40 -9.50
C GLN A 616 23.83 0.93 -8.18
N ALA A 617 22.98 1.48 -7.34
CA ALA A 617 23.32 1.96 -6.01
C ALA A 617 22.16 1.85 -5.04
N LEU A 618 22.50 1.84 -3.74
CA LEU A 618 21.55 1.98 -2.65
C LEU A 618 21.80 3.24 -1.84
N ILE A 619 20.73 3.83 -1.32
CA ILE A 619 20.80 4.97 -0.38
C ILE A 619 20.31 4.51 0.99
N VAL A 620 21.09 4.87 2.03
CA VAL A 620 20.75 4.71 3.46
C VAL A 620 20.60 6.11 4.05
N TYR A 621 19.43 6.48 4.54
CA TYR A 621 19.18 7.83 5.04
C TYR A 621 18.40 7.88 6.36
N GLN A 622 17.56 6.88 6.66
CA GLN A 622 16.79 6.87 7.89
C GLN A 622 17.70 6.63 9.09
N GLU A 623 17.29 7.15 10.25
CA GLU A 623 18.01 7.03 11.52
C GLU A 623 18.14 5.57 11.99
N ALA A 624 17.13 4.76 11.72
CA ALA A 624 17.07 3.35 12.09
C ALA A 624 17.41 2.42 10.93
N LEU A 625 18.21 1.38 11.22
CA LEU A 625 18.54 0.30 10.30
C LEU A 625 18.76 -1.00 11.09
N GLY A 626 18.17 -2.10 10.62
CA GLY A 626 18.38 -3.41 11.23
C GLY A 626 19.84 -3.88 11.12
N ALA A 627 20.39 -4.47 12.19
CA ALA A 627 21.78 -4.93 12.23
C ALA A 627 22.09 -5.96 11.12
N ASP A 628 21.15 -6.86 10.81
CA ASP A 628 21.33 -7.87 9.76
C ASP A 628 21.35 -7.23 8.35
N ALA A 629 20.50 -6.25 8.10
CA ALA A 629 20.50 -5.50 6.85
C ALA A 629 21.80 -4.69 6.69
N ALA A 630 22.32 -4.10 7.78
CA ALA A 630 23.60 -3.41 7.77
C ALA A 630 24.77 -4.36 7.47
N ALA A 631 24.80 -5.54 8.09
CA ALA A 631 25.78 -6.57 7.80
C ALA A 631 25.71 -7.00 6.31
N ARG A 632 24.52 -7.19 5.78
CA ARG A 632 24.33 -7.53 4.36
C ARG A 632 24.79 -6.43 3.43
N LEU A 633 24.56 -5.16 3.77
CA LEU A 633 25.11 -4.01 3.00
C LEU A 633 26.65 -4.04 2.94
N VAL A 634 27.32 -4.39 4.04
CA VAL A 634 28.77 -4.54 4.06
C VAL A 634 29.23 -5.60 3.06
N GLU A 635 28.57 -6.76 3.04
CA GLU A 635 28.87 -7.83 2.09
C GLU A 635 28.69 -7.37 0.65
N LEU A 636 27.52 -6.78 0.34
CA LEU A 636 27.19 -6.29 -1.00
C LEU A 636 28.16 -5.18 -1.46
N ALA A 637 28.53 -4.27 -0.57
CA ALA A 637 29.46 -3.19 -0.89
C ALA A 637 30.91 -3.73 -1.13
N ARG A 638 31.32 -4.75 -0.41
CA ARG A 638 32.60 -5.46 -0.67
C ARG A 638 32.63 -6.15 -2.03
N GLU A 639 31.48 -6.63 -2.49
CA GLU A 639 31.31 -7.24 -3.79
C GLU A 639 31.12 -6.20 -4.92
N GLY A 640 31.08 -4.91 -4.58
CA GLY A 640 31.12 -3.80 -5.53
C GLY A 640 29.82 -3.02 -5.70
N LEU A 641 28.75 -3.30 -4.92
CA LEU A 641 27.56 -2.45 -4.88
C LEU A 641 27.92 -1.05 -4.37
N ARG A 642 27.46 -0.02 -5.05
CA ARG A 642 27.63 1.35 -4.58
C ARG A 642 26.62 1.68 -3.49
N VAL A 643 27.06 2.28 -2.39
CA VAL A 643 26.19 2.69 -1.28
C VAL A 643 26.44 4.15 -0.95
N LEU A 644 25.38 4.93 -0.90
CA LEU A 644 25.42 6.32 -0.45
C LEU A 644 24.74 6.43 0.91
N ILE A 645 25.46 6.92 1.92
CA ILE A 645 24.93 7.24 3.23
C ILE A 645 24.62 8.74 3.25
N VAL A 646 23.37 9.10 3.57
CA VAL A 646 22.94 10.49 3.59
C VAL A 646 22.48 10.87 4.99
N ASN A 647 23.30 11.69 5.65
CA ASN A 647 22.91 12.34 6.91
C ASN A 647 22.12 13.63 6.61
N GLY A 648 21.41 14.16 7.60
CA GLY A 648 20.66 15.41 7.43
C GLY A 648 19.49 15.32 6.44
N ALA A 649 19.10 14.11 6.02
CA ALA A 649 17.93 13.93 5.16
C ALA A 649 16.64 14.26 5.91
N SER A 650 15.62 14.68 5.18
CA SER A 650 14.31 14.92 5.77
C SER A 650 13.21 14.33 4.89
N GLU A 651 12.16 13.85 5.53
CA GLU A 651 10.98 13.32 4.89
C GLU A 651 9.70 13.92 5.49
N LEU A 652 8.62 13.91 4.72
CA LEU A 652 7.34 14.43 5.18
C LEU A 652 6.78 13.49 6.25
N LYS A 653 6.53 14.03 7.43
CA LYS A 653 5.94 13.30 8.56
C LYS A 653 4.43 13.35 8.53
N ARG A 654 3.89 14.51 8.15
CA ARG A 654 2.45 14.73 8.09
C ARG A 654 2.10 15.57 6.86
N LEU A 655 1.26 14.99 6.03
CA LEU A 655 0.78 15.66 4.83
C LEU A 655 -0.06 16.90 5.18
N GLU A 656 -0.92 16.78 6.18
CA GLU A 656 -1.88 17.82 6.59
C GLU A 656 -1.20 19.09 7.06
N THR A 657 -0.13 18.95 7.80
CA THR A 657 0.60 20.10 8.38
C THR A 657 1.82 20.51 7.57
N GLY A 658 2.27 19.65 6.64
CA GLY A 658 3.55 19.85 5.97
C GLY A 658 4.76 19.73 6.91
N GLU A 659 4.59 19.03 8.03
CA GLU A 659 5.67 18.81 9.01
C GLU A 659 6.67 17.78 8.47
N TYR A 660 7.97 18.06 8.62
CA TYR A 660 9.05 17.18 8.22
C TYR A 660 9.75 16.56 9.42
N THR A 661 10.18 15.30 9.26
CA THR A 661 11.14 14.65 10.16
C THR A 661 12.53 14.85 9.59
N GLU A 662 13.46 15.27 10.41
CA GLU A 662 14.87 15.40 10.05
C GLU A 662 15.66 14.24 10.66
N HIS A 663 16.45 13.57 9.83
CA HIS A 663 17.31 12.46 10.20
C HIS A 663 18.75 12.98 10.34
N GLU A 664 19.16 13.36 11.54
CA GLU A 664 20.48 13.96 11.77
C GLU A 664 21.62 13.01 11.35
N ARG A 665 21.46 11.71 11.61
CA ARG A 665 22.46 10.70 11.26
C ARG A 665 21.81 9.40 10.81
N ALA A 666 22.17 8.98 9.61
CA ALA A 666 21.70 7.72 9.05
C ALA A 666 22.25 6.51 9.82
N ALA A 667 21.38 5.51 10.01
CA ALA A 667 21.70 4.22 10.62
C ALA A 667 22.46 4.35 11.95
N SER A 668 21.93 5.17 12.87
CA SER A 668 22.55 5.44 14.18
C SER A 668 22.04 4.50 15.28
N ARG A 669 20.91 3.83 15.05
CA ARG A 669 20.29 2.87 15.97
C ARG A 669 19.56 1.75 15.22
N THR A 670 19.33 0.63 15.91
CA THR A 670 18.39 -0.40 15.42
C THR A 670 16.94 0.08 15.61
N PRO A 671 16.00 -0.38 14.76
CA PRO A 671 14.60 0.05 14.87
C PRO A 671 13.91 -0.49 16.11
N GLY A 672 14.20 -1.73 16.52
CA GLY A 672 13.60 -2.42 17.65
C GLY A 672 14.44 -2.43 18.93
N LEU A 673 13.83 -2.86 20.02
CA LEU A 673 14.49 -3.02 21.33
C LEU A 673 15.24 -4.36 21.43
N ASP A 674 16.12 -4.61 20.47
CA ASP A 674 16.85 -5.85 20.24
C ASP A 674 18.24 -5.91 20.89
N GLY A 675 18.70 -4.80 21.45
CA GLY A 675 20.03 -4.68 22.07
C GLY A 675 21.20 -4.71 21.08
N ARG A 676 20.96 -4.59 19.77
CA ARG A 676 21.96 -4.78 18.71
C ARG A 676 22.55 -3.48 18.16
N ASP A 677 22.36 -2.34 18.83
CA ASP A 677 22.93 -1.05 18.39
C ASP A 677 24.46 -1.10 18.22
N ALA A 678 25.17 -1.88 19.08
CA ALA A 678 26.63 -2.03 18.97
C ALA A 678 27.04 -2.83 17.72
N GLU A 679 26.25 -3.84 17.33
CA GLU A 679 26.49 -4.60 16.10
C GLU A 679 26.25 -3.71 14.87
N LEU A 680 25.16 -2.94 14.86
CA LEU A 680 24.87 -1.97 13.82
C LEU A 680 26.03 -0.94 13.71
N ALA A 681 26.45 -0.36 14.82
CA ALA A 681 27.55 0.62 14.83
C ALA A 681 28.84 0.06 14.23
N ALA A 682 29.16 -1.21 14.55
CA ALA A 682 30.33 -1.89 14.00
C ALA A 682 30.18 -2.10 12.47
N ALA A 683 29.03 -2.59 12.01
CA ALA A 683 28.76 -2.79 10.59
C ALA A 683 28.81 -1.46 9.80
N MET A 684 28.24 -0.39 10.35
CA MET A 684 28.26 0.92 9.73
C MET A 684 29.66 1.55 9.70
N ALA A 685 30.49 1.32 10.74
CA ALA A 685 31.88 1.75 10.73
C ALA A 685 32.67 1.02 9.63
N GLU A 686 32.43 -0.25 9.46
CA GLU A 686 33.05 -1.06 8.40
C GLU A 686 32.56 -0.60 7.00
N LEU A 687 31.23 -0.41 6.84
CA LEU A 687 30.63 0.05 5.58
C LEU A 687 31.25 1.36 5.12
N ARG A 688 31.41 2.35 6.02
CA ARG A 688 32.02 3.65 5.76
C ARG A 688 33.49 3.59 5.33
N ALA A 689 34.18 2.51 5.63
CA ALA A 689 35.59 2.33 5.27
C ALA A 689 35.80 1.73 3.87
N LEU A 690 34.73 1.36 3.16
CA LEU A 690 34.81 0.73 1.84
C LEU A 690 34.85 1.77 0.71
N ASP A 691 35.68 1.54 -0.31
CA ASP A 691 35.79 2.43 -1.48
C ASP A 691 34.49 2.56 -2.30
N ALA A 692 33.58 1.58 -2.18
CA ALA A 692 32.29 1.59 -2.85
C ALA A 692 31.24 2.46 -2.12
N VAL A 693 31.62 3.11 -1.03
CA VAL A 693 30.69 3.84 -0.15
C VAL A 693 31.06 5.31 -0.09
N ALA A 694 30.09 6.17 -0.17
CA ALA A 694 30.23 7.59 0.12
C ALA A 694 29.26 8.02 1.23
N GLU A 695 29.61 9.06 1.96
CA GLU A 695 28.78 9.67 2.99
C GLU A 695 28.70 11.18 2.74
N ILE A 696 27.49 11.72 2.83
CA ILE A 696 27.21 13.16 2.68
C ILE A 696 26.29 13.64 3.81
N ASP A 697 26.38 14.92 4.12
CA ASP A 697 25.60 15.56 5.20
C ASP A 697 24.44 16.42 4.68
N ASP A 698 24.25 16.48 3.36
CA ASP A 698 23.16 17.21 2.71
C ASP A 698 22.58 16.41 1.56
N GLN A 699 21.30 16.13 1.63
CA GLN A 699 20.54 15.41 0.62
C GLN A 699 20.65 16.02 -0.79
N ALA A 700 20.81 17.34 -0.91
CA ALA A 700 20.98 18.04 -2.18
C ALA A 700 22.26 17.63 -2.94
N GLY A 701 23.23 17.00 -2.26
CA GLY A 701 24.45 16.48 -2.89
C GLY A 701 24.33 15.06 -3.46
N THR A 702 23.15 14.43 -3.40
CA THR A 702 22.95 13.02 -3.73
C THR A 702 23.40 12.66 -5.14
N LEU A 703 22.96 13.37 -6.15
CA LEU A 703 23.26 13.05 -7.56
C LEU A 703 24.79 13.16 -7.84
N ASP A 704 25.44 14.19 -7.32
CA ASP A 704 26.86 14.38 -7.51
C ASP A 704 27.68 13.33 -6.79
N ALA A 705 27.26 12.92 -5.58
CA ALA A 705 27.90 11.84 -4.83
C ALA A 705 27.76 10.48 -5.54
N LEU A 706 26.60 10.16 -6.06
CA LEU A 706 26.38 8.94 -6.86
C LEU A 706 27.24 8.92 -8.11
N ARG A 707 27.35 10.04 -8.84
CA ARG A 707 28.22 10.16 -10.00
C ARG A 707 29.71 10.02 -9.62
N ALA A 708 30.11 10.57 -8.48
CA ALA A 708 31.46 10.40 -7.96
C ALA A 708 31.80 8.94 -7.61
N LEU A 709 30.80 8.16 -7.17
CA LEU A 709 30.91 6.71 -6.97
C LEU A 709 30.94 5.92 -8.30
N GLY A 710 30.77 6.58 -9.46
CA GLY A 710 30.77 5.94 -10.77
C GLY A 710 29.40 5.37 -11.19
N VAL A 711 28.33 5.77 -10.52
CA VAL A 711 26.97 5.43 -10.96
C VAL A 711 26.63 6.25 -12.20
N THR A 712 26.04 5.61 -13.19
CA THR A 712 25.58 6.24 -14.43
C THR A 712 24.13 5.86 -14.66
N GLY A 713 23.26 6.82 -14.98
CA GLY A 713 21.86 6.50 -15.24
C GLY A 713 21.69 5.49 -16.38
N TYR A 714 20.70 4.63 -16.29
CA TYR A 714 20.28 3.77 -17.39
C TYR A 714 19.85 4.59 -18.60
N HIS A 715 19.32 5.76 -18.34
CA HIS A 715 19.15 6.88 -19.25
C HIS A 715 19.28 8.18 -18.45
N GLU A 716 19.51 9.31 -19.12
CA GLU A 716 19.53 10.61 -18.45
C GLU A 716 19.14 11.72 -19.42
N PHE A 717 18.83 12.88 -18.92
CA PHE A 717 18.71 14.09 -19.73
C PHE A 717 20.07 14.75 -19.93
N ALA A 718 20.30 15.34 -21.12
CA ALA A 718 21.52 16.09 -21.39
C ALA A 718 21.67 17.32 -20.49
N ALA A 719 20.57 17.86 -20.00
CA ALA A 719 20.50 18.93 -19.00
C ALA A 719 19.30 18.65 -18.08
N PRO A 720 19.37 18.99 -16.78
CA PRO A 720 18.27 18.80 -15.84
C PRO A 720 16.96 19.42 -16.33
N ASN A 721 15.86 18.74 -16.10
CA ASN A 721 14.52 19.18 -16.47
C ASN A 721 13.48 18.87 -15.39
N GLU A 722 12.91 19.88 -14.81
CA GLU A 722 11.96 19.81 -13.71
C GLU A 722 10.51 19.43 -14.12
N ASN A 723 10.24 19.32 -15.42
CA ASN A 723 8.89 19.11 -15.93
C ASN A 723 8.59 17.66 -16.32
N VAL A 724 9.59 16.77 -16.28
CA VAL A 724 9.50 15.46 -16.92
C VAL A 724 9.86 14.34 -15.97
N LEU A 725 9.01 13.31 -15.95
CA LEU A 725 9.26 12.03 -15.28
C LEU A 725 9.63 10.96 -16.30
N THR A 726 10.40 9.97 -15.89
CA THR A 726 10.83 8.84 -16.73
C THR A 726 10.66 7.50 -16.05
N TYR A 727 10.60 6.44 -16.89
CA TYR A 727 10.66 5.04 -16.46
C TYR A 727 11.23 4.18 -17.59
N GLU A 728 12.08 3.19 -17.28
CA GLU A 728 12.74 2.37 -18.31
C GLU A 728 12.41 0.89 -18.18
N ARG A 729 12.24 0.25 -19.35
CA ARG A 729 12.15 -1.22 -19.49
C ARG A 729 13.15 -1.71 -20.54
N ARG A 730 13.79 -2.85 -20.26
CA ARG A 730 14.64 -3.54 -21.23
C ARG A 730 14.03 -4.87 -21.63
N ASP A 731 13.84 -5.05 -22.94
CA ASP A 731 13.22 -6.22 -23.57
C ASP A 731 14.14 -6.76 -24.68
N GLY A 732 15.09 -7.60 -24.32
CA GLY A 732 16.15 -8.07 -25.24
C GLY A 732 16.95 -6.90 -25.80
N ASP A 733 16.96 -6.77 -27.16
CA ASP A 733 17.65 -5.67 -27.84
C ASP A 733 16.90 -4.33 -27.78
N LEU A 734 15.71 -4.30 -27.24
CA LEU A 734 14.91 -3.09 -27.11
C LEU A 734 15.08 -2.45 -25.74
N THR A 735 15.22 -1.13 -25.74
CA THR A 735 15.09 -0.30 -24.54
C THR A 735 13.91 0.63 -24.75
N HIS A 736 12.95 0.56 -23.82
CA HIS A 736 11.77 1.42 -23.81
C HIS A 736 11.91 2.45 -22.69
N VAL A 737 11.98 3.73 -23.04
CA VAL A 737 11.97 4.82 -22.06
C VAL A 737 10.65 5.55 -22.15
N TYR A 738 9.87 5.46 -21.09
CA TYR A 738 8.68 6.26 -20.89
C TYR A 738 9.08 7.65 -20.44
N VAL A 739 8.47 8.68 -21.02
CA VAL A 739 8.76 10.09 -20.77
C VAL A 739 7.42 10.83 -20.63
N TYR A 740 7.21 11.52 -19.52
CA TYR A 740 5.95 12.15 -19.19
C TYR A 740 6.13 13.59 -18.69
N HIS A 741 5.47 14.54 -19.32
CA HIS A 741 5.44 15.94 -18.87
C HIS A 741 4.32 16.13 -17.86
N PHE A 742 4.65 16.15 -16.56
CA PHE A 742 3.68 16.13 -15.49
C PHE A 742 3.25 17.50 -14.95
N LEU A 743 3.91 18.59 -15.32
CA LEU A 743 3.57 19.93 -14.86
C LEU A 743 2.57 20.61 -15.82
N TYR A 744 1.31 20.34 -15.61
CA TYR A 744 0.22 20.86 -16.46
C TYR A 744 0.08 22.37 -16.46
N GLU A 745 0.37 23.01 -15.33
CA GLU A 745 0.13 24.43 -15.13
C GLU A 745 1.22 25.30 -15.76
N THR A 746 2.32 24.75 -16.14
CA THR A 746 3.37 25.53 -16.82
C THR A 746 2.90 26.06 -18.18
N GLY A 747 1.90 25.39 -18.80
CA GLY A 747 1.36 25.74 -20.11
C GLY A 747 2.38 25.73 -21.25
N ARG A 748 3.59 25.27 -21.00
CA ARG A 748 4.72 25.34 -21.93
C ARG A 748 5.11 23.98 -22.43
N GLU A 749 5.35 23.89 -23.73
CA GLU A 749 6.03 22.76 -24.35
C GLU A 749 7.47 22.68 -23.84
N THR A 750 7.92 21.47 -23.56
CA THR A 750 9.27 21.18 -23.08
C THR A 750 9.96 20.23 -24.05
N THR A 751 11.22 20.47 -24.36
CA THR A 751 12.08 19.52 -25.09
C THR A 751 13.20 19.06 -24.19
N VAL A 752 13.34 17.75 -24.04
CA VAL A 752 14.48 17.11 -23.39
C VAL A 752 15.33 16.37 -24.43
N GLU A 753 16.63 16.42 -24.30
CA GLU A 753 17.52 15.49 -25.01
C GLU A 753 17.73 14.26 -24.13
N LEU A 754 17.06 13.17 -24.49
CA LEU A 754 17.15 11.89 -23.81
C LEU A 754 18.40 11.14 -24.28
N ARG A 755 19.32 10.87 -23.37
CA ARG A 755 20.55 10.11 -23.58
C ARG A 755 20.34 8.67 -23.15
N ILE A 756 20.42 7.72 -24.06
CA ILE A 756 20.26 6.29 -23.79
C ILE A 756 21.56 5.58 -24.15
N PRO A 757 22.25 4.91 -23.22
CA PRO A 757 23.46 4.15 -23.51
C PRO A 757 23.26 3.10 -24.62
N GLY A 758 24.21 2.98 -25.53
CA GLY A 758 24.14 2.10 -26.71
C GLY A 758 23.68 2.85 -27.96
N ILE A 759 24.02 2.28 -29.12
CA ILE A 759 23.65 2.81 -30.43
C ILE A 759 22.57 1.96 -31.04
N GLY A 760 21.52 2.56 -31.56
CA GLY A 760 20.39 1.88 -32.16
C GLY A 760 19.47 2.80 -32.97
N ALA A 761 18.47 2.22 -33.61
CA ALA A 761 17.42 2.97 -34.27
C ALA A 761 16.39 3.42 -33.23
N ALA A 762 16.14 4.72 -33.17
CA ALA A 762 15.15 5.26 -32.24
C ALA A 762 13.76 5.32 -32.89
N HIS A 763 12.76 4.94 -32.08
CA HIS A 763 11.34 4.99 -32.48
C HIS A 763 10.52 5.68 -31.40
N ARG A 764 9.50 6.44 -31.78
CA ARG A 764 8.51 7.02 -30.86
C ARG A 764 7.17 6.29 -31.04
N LEU A 765 6.59 5.85 -29.93
CA LEU A 765 5.26 5.26 -29.93
C LEU A 765 4.17 6.35 -30.06
N ASP A 766 3.34 6.22 -31.10
CA ASP A 766 2.01 6.82 -31.17
C ASP A 766 1.01 5.86 -30.52
N HIS A 767 0.76 6.02 -29.22
CA HIS A 767 -0.13 5.12 -28.48
C HIS A 767 -1.60 5.28 -28.89
N TRP A 768 -2.00 6.42 -29.44
CA TRP A 768 -3.36 6.61 -29.96
C TRP A 768 -3.54 5.92 -31.32
N GLY A 769 -2.62 6.10 -32.23
CA GLY A 769 -2.65 5.49 -33.57
C GLY A 769 -2.13 4.05 -33.65
N GLY A 770 -1.48 3.53 -32.60
CA GLY A 770 -0.95 2.17 -32.55
C GLY A 770 0.24 1.95 -33.50
N ARG A 771 1.16 2.91 -33.60
CA ARG A 771 2.28 2.87 -34.53
C ARG A 771 3.59 3.26 -33.86
N LEU A 772 4.69 2.72 -34.37
CA LEU A 772 6.02 3.17 -34.09
C LEU A 772 6.52 4.03 -35.26
N HIS A 773 6.83 5.27 -35.00
CA HIS A 773 7.43 6.20 -35.94
C HIS A 773 8.95 6.28 -35.70
N GLU A 774 9.75 6.38 -36.75
CA GLU A 774 11.16 6.70 -36.58
C GLU A 774 11.30 8.03 -35.84
N ALA A 775 12.19 8.05 -34.86
CA ALA A 775 12.53 9.27 -34.11
C ALA A 775 13.92 9.75 -34.53
N ALA A 776 14.06 11.05 -34.69
CA ALA A 776 15.37 11.64 -34.93
C ALA A 776 16.30 11.32 -33.75
N SER A 777 17.49 10.84 -34.06
CA SER A 777 18.52 10.56 -33.08
C SER A 777 19.91 10.87 -33.61
N ARG A 778 20.86 11.13 -32.71
CA ARG A 778 22.29 11.27 -33.03
C ARG A 778 23.09 10.41 -32.08
N SER A 779 24.28 10.00 -32.56
CA SER A 779 25.25 9.28 -31.71
C SER A 779 26.21 10.26 -31.03
N ASP A 780 26.49 10.00 -29.75
CA ASP A 780 27.44 10.77 -28.95
C ASP A 780 28.18 9.81 -28.01
N GLY A 781 29.45 9.44 -28.38
CA GLY A 781 30.31 8.63 -27.51
C GLY A 781 29.74 7.28 -27.09
N GLY A 782 29.07 6.53 -27.98
CA GLY A 782 28.44 5.23 -27.63
C GLY A 782 27.00 5.35 -27.06
N THR A 783 26.46 6.54 -27.02
CA THR A 783 25.12 6.87 -26.52
C THR A 783 24.25 7.37 -27.66
N SER A 784 23.00 6.91 -27.74
CA SER A 784 21.95 7.48 -28.58
C SER A 784 21.31 8.68 -27.89
N VAL A 785 21.26 9.82 -28.55
CA VAL A 785 20.63 11.05 -28.04
C VAL A 785 19.40 11.35 -28.88
N VAL A 786 18.23 11.35 -28.21
CA VAL A 786 16.91 11.51 -28.84
C VAL A 786 16.24 12.78 -28.30
N PRO A 787 15.96 13.77 -29.13
CA PRO A 787 15.17 14.92 -28.69
C PRO A 787 13.70 14.52 -28.55
N VAL A 788 13.12 14.78 -27.39
CA VAL A 788 11.70 14.48 -27.07
C VAL A 788 11.01 15.77 -26.69
N THR A 789 10.08 16.19 -27.52
CA THR A 789 9.24 17.37 -27.25
C THR A 789 7.89 16.91 -26.75
N LEU A 790 7.42 17.49 -25.64
CA LEU A 790 6.17 17.17 -24.97
C LEU A 790 5.42 18.44 -24.56
N ARG A 791 4.13 18.44 -24.79
CA ARG A 791 3.21 19.40 -24.17
C ARG A 791 2.87 18.97 -22.76
N PRO A 792 2.42 19.88 -21.88
CA PRO A 792 1.93 19.51 -20.55
C PRO A 792 0.87 18.41 -20.62
N GLY A 793 1.08 17.33 -19.83
CA GLY A 793 0.21 16.15 -19.82
C GLY A 793 0.49 15.12 -20.91
N GLU A 794 1.43 15.39 -21.81
CA GLU A 794 1.75 14.46 -22.89
C GLU A 794 2.75 13.37 -22.41
N VAL A 795 2.50 12.15 -22.90
CA VAL A 795 3.39 10.99 -22.70
C VAL A 795 4.05 10.59 -24.02
N ALA A 796 5.25 10.08 -23.96
CA ALA A 796 5.93 9.40 -25.07
C ALA A 796 6.61 8.15 -24.55
N ILE A 797 6.71 7.11 -25.40
CA ILE A 797 7.66 6.03 -25.20
C ILE A 797 8.66 6.08 -26.36
N ILE A 798 9.93 6.20 -26.00
CA ILE A 798 11.04 6.10 -26.93
C ILE A 798 11.58 4.67 -26.86
N THR A 799 11.56 3.97 -27.97
CA THR A 799 12.12 2.63 -28.11
C THR A 799 13.43 2.72 -28.90
N LEU A 800 14.53 2.33 -28.29
CA LEU A 800 15.81 2.17 -28.94
C LEU A 800 15.99 0.70 -29.34
N ASP A 801 16.07 0.42 -30.64
CA ASP A 801 16.31 -0.92 -31.22
C ASP A 801 17.79 -1.07 -31.57
N ARG A 802 18.47 -1.98 -30.85
CA ARG A 802 19.90 -2.28 -31.07
C ARG A 802 20.14 -3.49 -31.95
N SER A 803 19.11 -4.18 -32.42
CA SER A 803 19.23 -5.42 -33.19
C SER A 803 20.02 -5.28 -34.50
N GLY A 804 20.08 -4.05 -35.04
CA GLY A 804 20.85 -3.73 -36.26
C GLY A 804 22.18 -3.02 -36.03
N ALA A 805 22.57 -2.78 -34.78
CA ALA A 805 23.86 -2.13 -34.47
C ALA A 805 25.03 -3.08 -34.70
N PRO A 806 26.17 -2.63 -35.25
CA PRO A 806 27.38 -3.45 -35.28
C PRO A 806 27.80 -3.81 -33.87
N ALA A 807 28.09 -5.09 -33.60
CA ALA A 807 28.51 -5.57 -32.29
C ALA A 807 29.69 -4.71 -31.80
N GLU A 808 29.55 -4.06 -30.66
CA GLU A 808 30.67 -3.37 -29.98
C GLU A 808 31.77 -4.42 -29.69
N ALA A 809 32.96 -4.14 -30.13
CA ALA A 809 34.10 -5.01 -29.88
C ALA A 809 34.48 -4.93 -28.40
N GLY A 810 34.13 -5.97 -27.63
CA GLY A 810 34.83 -6.29 -26.38
C GLY A 810 34.11 -6.12 -25.05
N ALA A 811 33.23 -7.04 -24.74
CA ALA A 811 33.14 -7.57 -23.38
C ALA A 811 33.42 -9.09 -23.48
N PRO A 812 34.19 -9.72 -22.56
CA PRO A 812 34.50 -11.12 -22.65
C PRO A 812 33.27 -11.98 -22.35
N ASP A 813 32.92 -12.82 -23.32
CA ASP A 813 31.94 -13.85 -23.20
C ASP A 813 32.29 -14.79 -22.04
N GLY A 814 31.53 -14.74 -20.94
CA GLY A 814 31.50 -15.79 -19.95
C GLY A 814 30.62 -16.93 -20.45
N ALA A 815 31.24 -17.96 -21.00
CA ALA A 815 30.58 -19.16 -21.51
C ALA A 815 29.84 -19.94 -20.42
N GLY A 816 28.65 -20.42 -20.76
CA GLY A 816 27.95 -21.45 -19.99
C GLY A 816 26.53 -21.68 -20.46
N SER A 817 26.34 -22.27 -21.62
CA SER A 817 25.04 -22.80 -22.05
C SER A 817 24.63 -24.00 -21.19
N GLY A 818 23.60 -23.88 -20.43
CA GLY A 818 22.87 -24.94 -19.79
C GLY A 818 21.42 -24.84 -20.18
N ASP A 819 21.00 -25.68 -21.10
CA ASP A 819 19.62 -25.86 -21.54
C ASP A 819 18.79 -26.40 -20.37
N ALA A 820 17.89 -25.61 -19.82
CA ALA A 820 16.87 -26.04 -18.91
C ALA A 820 15.55 -25.42 -19.34
N GLY A 821 14.63 -26.31 -19.69
CA GLY A 821 13.35 -26.02 -20.31
C GLY A 821 12.55 -24.97 -19.52
N ALA A 822 12.10 -23.97 -20.23
CA ALA A 822 11.21 -22.93 -19.73
C ALA A 822 9.84 -23.53 -19.41
N ALA A 823 9.53 -23.58 -18.12
CA ALA A 823 8.16 -23.57 -17.67
C ALA A 823 7.70 -22.09 -17.69
N ALA A 824 6.63 -21.81 -18.40
CA ALA A 824 6.01 -20.50 -18.40
C ALA A 824 5.57 -20.13 -16.97
N PRO A 825 5.77 -18.89 -16.52
CA PRO A 825 5.25 -18.46 -15.23
C PRO A 825 3.71 -18.39 -15.32
N PRO A 826 3.00 -18.68 -14.23
CA PRO A 826 1.57 -18.44 -14.17
C PRO A 826 1.30 -16.94 -14.26
N SER A 827 0.28 -16.63 -15.04
CA SER A 827 -0.23 -15.30 -15.40
C SER A 827 -0.64 -14.45 -14.21
#